data_eb59c7a12e37ab900b8ab7f47ad50bb4
#
_entry.id   eb59c7a12e37ab900b8ab7f47ad50bb4
#
_cell.length_a   1.000
_cell.length_b   1.000
_cell.length_c   1.000
_cell.angle_alpha   90.00
_cell.angle_beta   90.00
_cell.angle_gamma   90.00
#
_symmetry.space_group_name_H-M   'P 1'
#
loop_
_entity.id
_entity.type
_entity.pdbx_description
1 polymer ?
#
loop_
_entity_poly.entity_id
_entity_poly.type
_entity_poly.pdbx_seq_one_letter_code
_entity_poly.pdbx_strand_id
1 'polypeptide(L)'
;MSEDEPAFKPSRHQWAGYWFMIVQQTQNAFNDKMAQFILIPLAGAVGYLMPVGGGRHMDVESAAGLMIALPFVLFAPLAGWLSDRFSKRDVMLGSAVLQLLVLGLLCLAVHQRNLALALAGFFLLAVQSAFFSPAKIGMNKELLGSRHLGMAAGIQQMMAMLAILAGQIVAGWWFDERLRRQGEGHGDPWLAAYSPMLWLAACAAPALLLAWGIPRVPAQGGGKFTARVAVSHFAHLRELWRMAPLRRGALGIAFFWGFASFINLWSVKLAKEITGGGEGFGTISSMFMAAASLGMAAGFGFAAWLLRRSIELGWVPLAGLAMAAASLVLARIPPGEAAVFLDLYQSPGGARNEWLFLGVLGLLAFCSAVFLAPLNAWMQDNYPAEKRGEMQAAVNLLDCLAGIIAVLLIAVIERICSAYGLGALDGFRIQMIFVAICCLAAAVLMIRVLPADFIRVIGVALVRSAYHIRTVRVQRVPAKGGVLLLPNHVTYADAFFISAACPRPVRFVMDEAFTANPAVRAFTLIFATVNIRREQPLDAIRETISALKNGDVVCLFPEGQLTRTGTLCPLQRGFELIAKKAGQPVIPVWCDGSWGSIYSFERNRFFRKQPRRFGHGITVAFGEPLAPGAIDLEAVRAAMLTASAEALARRFAARSWSARKARPSHHGAGSFNAADSATRRRWWANGHQIGMINALPRAQAFHILRDDPLAL
;
A
#
# COMPACT_ATOMS: atom_id res chain seq x y z
N MET A 1 5.07 14.51 24.49
CA MET A 1 4.70 14.89 23.13
C MET A 1 3.37 15.61 23.23
N SER A 2 3.34 16.89 22.87
CA SER A 2 2.30 17.86 23.11
C SER A 2 0.92 17.40 22.58
N GLU A 3 -0.03 17.41 23.47
CA GLU A 3 -1.46 17.32 23.30
C GLU A 3 -1.89 18.52 22.44
N ASP A 4 -2.55 18.33 21.32
CA ASP A 4 -3.11 19.34 20.39
C ASP A 4 -2.36 19.61 19.08
N GLU A 5 -1.97 18.55 18.33
CA GLU A 5 -1.87 18.77 16.90
C GLU A 5 -3.23 18.53 16.24
N PRO A 6 -3.90 19.57 15.69
CA PRO A 6 -5.13 19.43 14.94
C PRO A 6 -4.89 18.45 13.79
N ALA A 7 -5.86 17.56 13.51
CA ALA A 7 -5.74 16.54 12.46
C ALA A 7 -5.18 17.16 11.17
N PHE A 8 -3.93 16.83 10.84
CA PHE A 8 -3.23 17.39 9.68
C PHE A 8 -4.07 17.19 8.41
N LYS A 9 -4.58 18.28 7.86
CA LYS A 9 -5.29 18.30 6.57
C LYS A 9 -4.39 18.93 5.53
N PRO A 10 -3.92 18.18 4.52
CA PRO A 10 -3.07 18.74 3.49
C PRO A 10 -3.79 19.90 2.77
N SER A 11 -3.12 21.02 2.62
CA SER A 11 -3.60 22.17 1.85
C SER A 11 -3.57 21.84 0.33
N ARG A 12 -4.26 22.64 -0.48
CA ARG A 12 -4.18 22.52 -1.96
C ARG A 12 -2.73 22.66 -2.46
N HIS A 13 -1.94 23.51 -1.83
CA HIS A 13 -0.53 23.72 -2.17
C HIS A 13 0.33 22.48 -1.85
N GLN A 14 0.06 21.76 -0.74
CA GLN A 14 0.76 20.53 -0.41
C GLN A 14 0.39 19.38 -1.35
N TRP A 15 -0.87 19.30 -1.77
CA TRP A 15 -1.29 18.34 -2.81
C TRP A 15 -0.63 18.66 -4.16
N ALA A 16 -0.56 19.92 -4.57
CA ALA A 16 0.16 20.30 -5.78
C ALA A 16 1.65 19.95 -5.70
N GLY A 17 2.29 20.22 -4.56
CA GLY A 17 3.68 19.84 -4.30
C GLY A 17 3.92 18.34 -4.37
N TYR A 18 2.99 17.53 -3.86
CA TYR A 18 3.04 16.08 -3.99
C TYR A 18 3.01 15.65 -5.47
N TRP A 19 2.12 16.21 -6.29
CA TRP A 19 2.05 15.87 -7.71
C TRP A 19 3.29 16.33 -8.48
N PHE A 20 3.85 17.49 -8.16
CA PHE A 20 5.15 17.93 -8.73
C PHE A 20 6.26 16.93 -8.40
N MET A 21 6.33 16.48 -7.16
CA MET A 21 7.28 15.44 -6.73
C MET A 21 7.07 14.12 -7.49
N ILE A 22 5.82 13.68 -7.67
CA ILE A 22 5.50 12.46 -8.42
C ILE A 22 5.96 12.56 -9.88
N VAL A 23 5.68 13.68 -10.56
CA VAL A 23 6.10 13.90 -11.95
C VAL A 23 7.62 13.95 -12.06
N GLN A 24 8.30 14.66 -11.15
CA GLN A 24 9.77 14.73 -11.11
C GLN A 24 10.39 13.34 -10.92
N GLN A 25 9.90 12.57 -9.98
CA GLN A 25 10.42 11.20 -9.73
C GLN A 25 10.12 10.25 -10.89
N THR A 26 8.95 10.38 -11.54
CA THR A 26 8.57 9.60 -12.71
C THR A 26 9.53 9.86 -13.86
N GLN A 27 9.84 11.14 -14.10
CA GLN A 27 10.81 11.58 -15.09
C GLN A 27 12.23 11.07 -14.74
N ASN A 28 12.65 11.16 -13.46
CA ASN A 28 13.96 10.64 -13.03
C ASN A 28 14.09 9.13 -13.29
N ALA A 29 13.08 8.33 -12.89
CA ALA A 29 13.08 6.89 -13.11
C ALA A 29 13.07 6.52 -14.60
N PHE A 30 12.36 7.28 -15.43
CA PHE A 30 12.36 7.14 -16.89
C PHE A 30 13.75 7.39 -17.47
N ASN A 31 14.38 8.51 -17.09
CA ASN A 31 15.72 8.89 -17.58
C ASN A 31 16.78 7.86 -17.20
N ASP A 32 16.79 7.40 -15.94
CA ASP A 32 17.75 6.40 -15.46
C ASP A 32 17.65 5.12 -16.28
N LYS A 33 16.44 4.66 -16.55
CA LYS A 33 16.22 3.43 -17.33
C LYS A 33 16.49 3.63 -18.81
N MET A 34 16.08 4.72 -19.38
CA MET A 34 16.38 5.02 -20.78
C MET A 34 17.89 5.15 -21.01
N ALA A 35 18.65 5.84 -20.14
CA ALA A 35 20.10 5.92 -20.23
C ALA A 35 20.75 4.52 -20.15
N GLN A 36 20.29 3.66 -19.23
CA GLN A 36 20.76 2.28 -19.12
C GLN A 36 20.54 1.49 -20.41
N PHE A 37 19.33 1.54 -20.96
CA PHE A 37 18.93 0.77 -22.14
C PHE A 37 19.39 1.38 -23.48
N ILE A 38 20.09 2.51 -23.46
CA ILE A 38 20.85 3.05 -24.58
C ILE A 38 22.33 2.63 -24.46
N LEU A 39 22.91 2.76 -23.26
CA LEU A 39 24.33 2.52 -23.05
C LEU A 39 24.73 1.04 -23.10
N ILE A 40 23.86 0.13 -22.66
CA ILE A 40 24.14 -1.31 -22.72
C ILE A 40 24.25 -1.80 -24.18
N PRO A 41 23.26 -1.57 -25.08
CA PRO A 41 23.40 -1.94 -26.49
C PRO A 41 24.54 -1.21 -27.20
N LEU A 42 24.78 0.07 -26.90
CA LEU A 42 25.88 0.83 -27.41
C LEU A 42 27.23 0.14 -27.08
N ALA A 43 27.44 -0.23 -25.81
CA ALA A 43 28.67 -0.88 -25.37
C ALA A 43 28.84 -2.29 -25.99
N GLY A 44 27.74 -3.04 -26.13
CA GLY A 44 27.72 -4.31 -26.83
C GLY A 44 28.09 -4.18 -28.32
N ALA A 45 27.51 -3.20 -29.03
CA ALA A 45 27.77 -2.94 -30.43
C ALA A 45 29.22 -2.49 -30.72
N VAL A 46 29.86 -1.82 -29.73
CA VAL A 46 31.28 -1.42 -29.81
C VAL A 46 32.24 -2.55 -29.40
N GLY A 47 31.71 -3.70 -28.95
CA GLY A 47 32.52 -4.86 -28.55
C GLY A 47 33.33 -4.64 -27.27
N TYR A 48 32.84 -3.78 -26.37
CA TYR A 48 33.55 -3.47 -25.13
C TYR A 48 33.30 -4.54 -24.06
N LEU A 49 34.38 -5.07 -23.53
CA LEU A 49 34.40 -5.95 -22.37
C LEU A 49 35.11 -5.22 -21.22
N MET A 50 34.42 -5.11 -20.07
CA MET A 50 35.00 -4.41 -18.92
C MET A 50 36.10 -5.25 -18.26
N PRO A 51 37.36 -4.77 -18.16
CA PRO A 51 38.42 -5.51 -17.53
C PRO A 51 38.26 -5.56 -16.03
N VAL A 52 38.27 -6.76 -15.43
CA VAL A 52 38.08 -6.98 -13.97
C VAL A 52 39.37 -7.33 -13.25
N GLY A 53 40.52 -7.33 -13.98
CA GLY A 53 41.82 -7.73 -13.45
C GLY A 53 42.11 -9.24 -13.66
N GLY A 54 43.38 -9.60 -13.71
CA GLY A 54 43.81 -10.99 -13.93
C GLY A 54 43.42 -11.59 -15.30
N GLY A 55 43.20 -10.77 -16.33
CA GLY A 55 42.81 -11.23 -17.68
C GLY A 55 41.35 -11.66 -17.80
N ARG A 56 40.52 -11.38 -16.77
CA ARG A 56 39.09 -11.65 -16.80
C ARG A 56 38.32 -10.42 -17.27
N HIS A 57 37.27 -10.65 -18.04
CA HIS A 57 36.36 -9.62 -18.52
C HIS A 57 34.97 -9.84 -17.92
N MET A 58 34.25 -8.76 -17.66
CA MET A 58 32.87 -8.76 -17.22
C MET A 58 31.97 -8.26 -18.34
N ASP A 59 30.84 -8.92 -18.55
CA ASP A 59 29.83 -8.46 -19.51
C ASP A 59 29.30 -7.10 -19.10
N VAL A 60 29.01 -6.24 -20.07
CA VAL A 60 28.51 -4.87 -19.84
C VAL A 60 27.23 -4.83 -19.03
N GLU A 61 26.35 -5.81 -19.22
CA GLU A 61 25.09 -5.95 -18.48
C GLU A 61 25.32 -6.14 -16.98
N SER A 62 26.28 -7.03 -16.63
CA SER A 62 26.69 -7.27 -15.24
C SER A 62 27.37 -6.05 -14.63
N ALA A 63 28.22 -5.36 -15.42
CA ALA A 63 28.88 -4.12 -15.01
C ALA A 63 27.86 -2.99 -14.77
N ALA A 64 26.88 -2.82 -15.64
CA ALA A 64 25.81 -1.84 -15.49
C ALA A 64 24.96 -2.11 -14.23
N GLY A 65 24.64 -3.37 -13.94
CA GLY A 65 23.98 -3.77 -12.70
C GLY A 65 24.76 -3.39 -11.45
N LEU A 66 26.08 -3.62 -11.45
CA LEU A 66 26.97 -3.25 -10.36
C LEU A 66 27.07 -1.71 -10.22
N MET A 67 27.16 -0.98 -11.34
CA MET A 67 27.21 0.48 -11.37
C MET A 67 25.94 1.13 -10.78
N ILE A 68 24.79 0.47 -10.86
CA ILE A 68 23.55 0.94 -10.23
C ILE A 68 23.57 0.66 -8.73
N ALA A 69 23.98 -0.55 -8.30
CA ALA A 69 23.91 -0.97 -6.92
C ALA A 69 24.98 -0.30 -6.03
N LEU A 70 26.21 -0.15 -6.55
CA LEU A 70 27.35 0.33 -5.79
C LEU A 70 27.16 1.74 -5.19
N PRO A 71 26.60 2.75 -5.90
CA PRO A 71 26.31 4.05 -5.32
C PRO A 71 25.35 4.02 -4.14
N PHE A 72 24.32 3.17 -4.19
CA PHE A 72 23.38 3.02 -3.08
C PHE A 72 24.06 2.41 -1.84
N VAL A 73 25.02 1.53 -2.02
CA VAL A 73 25.82 0.98 -0.90
C VAL A 73 26.80 2.03 -0.38
N LEU A 74 27.56 2.70 -1.24
CA LEU A 74 28.64 3.60 -0.83
C LEU A 74 28.12 4.91 -0.23
N PHE A 75 27.09 5.50 -0.85
CA PHE A 75 26.62 6.85 -0.51
C PHE A 75 25.35 6.89 0.34
N ALA A 76 24.75 5.72 0.68
CA ALA A 76 23.51 5.67 1.48
C ALA A 76 23.56 6.48 2.79
N PRO A 77 24.61 6.40 3.66
CA PRO A 77 24.64 7.17 4.88
C PRO A 77 24.74 8.67 4.64
N LEU A 78 25.54 9.06 3.64
CA LEU A 78 25.69 10.47 3.28
C LEU A 78 24.38 11.03 2.71
N ALA A 79 23.70 10.27 1.88
CA ALA A 79 22.38 10.62 1.33
C ALA A 79 21.31 10.75 2.42
N GLY A 80 21.30 9.82 3.40
CA GLY A 80 20.42 9.87 4.55
C GLY A 80 20.68 11.10 5.41
N TRP A 81 21.93 11.34 5.79
CA TRP A 81 22.33 12.53 6.55
C TRP A 81 21.96 13.83 5.83
N LEU A 82 22.21 13.92 4.52
CA LEU A 82 21.89 15.09 3.72
C LEU A 82 20.37 15.37 3.71
N SER A 83 19.57 14.31 3.55
CA SER A 83 18.11 14.38 3.57
C SER A 83 17.54 14.82 4.92
N ASP A 84 18.20 14.50 6.05
CA ASP A 84 17.76 14.90 7.38
C ASP A 84 18.27 16.30 7.77
N ARG A 85 19.47 16.68 7.27
CA ARG A 85 20.12 17.95 7.57
C ARG A 85 19.56 19.15 6.81
N PHE A 86 19.13 18.94 5.57
CA PHE A 86 18.61 20.00 4.70
C PHE A 86 17.12 19.81 4.41
N SER A 87 16.49 20.86 3.92
CA SER A 87 15.12 20.72 3.40
C SER A 87 15.11 19.68 2.28
N LYS A 88 14.23 18.71 2.37
CA LYS A 88 14.12 17.64 1.36
C LYS A 88 13.87 18.19 -0.05
N ARG A 89 13.11 19.32 -0.15
CA ARG A 89 12.96 20.04 -1.41
C ARG A 89 14.32 20.51 -1.97
N ASP A 90 15.17 21.08 -1.13
CA ASP A 90 16.46 21.62 -1.57
C ASP A 90 17.41 20.48 -2.00
N VAL A 91 17.34 19.30 -1.34
CA VAL A 91 18.05 18.10 -1.75
C VAL A 91 17.52 17.59 -3.11
N MET A 92 16.21 17.58 -3.31
CA MET A 92 15.59 17.18 -4.59
C MET A 92 15.94 18.16 -5.72
N LEU A 93 15.99 19.45 -5.45
CA LEU A 93 16.41 20.47 -6.40
C LEU A 93 17.90 20.28 -6.77
N GLY A 94 18.77 20.11 -5.79
CA GLY A 94 20.19 19.80 -6.02
C GLY A 94 20.40 18.53 -6.83
N SER A 95 19.60 17.48 -6.55
CA SER A 95 19.62 16.24 -7.34
C SER A 95 19.16 16.46 -8.79
N ALA A 96 18.17 17.34 -9.04
CA ALA A 96 17.73 17.66 -10.40
C ALA A 96 18.80 18.45 -11.19
N VAL A 97 19.51 19.37 -10.54
CA VAL A 97 20.66 20.07 -11.13
C VAL A 97 21.76 19.07 -11.49
N LEU A 98 22.11 18.19 -10.55
CA LEU A 98 23.13 17.16 -10.79
C LEU A 98 22.73 16.23 -11.94
N GLN A 99 21.45 15.81 -12.01
CA GLN A 99 20.93 14.99 -13.12
C GLN A 99 21.15 15.67 -14.47
N LEU A 100 20.81 16.97 -14.57
CA LEU A 100 20.97 17.73 -15.82
C LEU A 100 22.45 17.82 -16.24
N LEU A 101 23.35 18.09 -15.28
CA LEU A 101 24.79 18.14 -15.55
C LEU A 101 25.34 16.79 -16.00
N VAL A 102 24.92 15.70 -15.35
CA VAL A 102 25.36 14.34 -15.69
C VAL A 102 24.81 13.90 -17.05
N LEU A 103 23.57 14.22 -17.38
CA LEU A 103 23.02 13.95 -18.72
C LEU A 103 23.73 14.76 -19.81
N GLY A 104 24.10 16.02 -19.53
CA GLY A 104 24.97 16.81 -20.40
C GLY A 104 26.34 16.14 -20.61
N LEU A 105 26.96 15.63 -19.55
CA LEU A 105 28.21 14.87 -19.62
C LEU A 105 28.04 13.58 -20.46
N LEU A 106 26.93 12.85 -20.33
CA LEU A 106 26.61 11.69 -21.13
C LEU A 106 26.45 12.04 -22.62
N CYS A 107 25.78 13.14 -22.95
CA CYS A 107 25.68 13.63 -24.33
C CYS A 107 27.08 13.96 -24.90
N LEU A 108 27.93 14.61 -24.11
CA LEU A 108 29.31 14.92 -24.51
C LEU A 108 30.15 13.64 -24.72
N ALA A 109 30.02 12.67 -23.80
CA ALA A 109 30.73 11.39 -23.88
C ALA A 109 30.35 10.59 -25.13
N VAL A 110 29.04 10.52 -25.46
CA VAL A 110 28.53 9.87 -26.67
C VAL A 110 28.98 10.62 -27.93
N HIS A 111 28.97 11.95 -27.92
CA HIS A 111 29.44 12.78 -29.02
C HIS A 111 30.96 12.57 -29.28
N GLN A 112 31.77 12.49 -28.23
CA GLN A 112 33.19 12.22 -28.30
C GLN A 112 33.55 10.75 -28.55
N ARG A 113 32.55 9.87 -28.65
CA ARG A 113 32.73 8.41 -28.79
C ARG A 113 33.59 7.80 -27.68
N ASN A 114 33.49 8.33 -26.47
CA ASN A 114 34.26 7.90 -25.31
C ASN A 114 33.38 7.07 -24.36
N LEU A 115 33.48 5.74 -24.47
CA LEU A 115 32.68 4.82 -23.67
C LEU A 115 33.03 4.85 -22.17
N ALA A 116 34.33 5.04 -21.85
CA ALA A 116 34.75 5.12 -20.44
C ALA A 116 34.11 6.34 -19.75
N LEU A 117 34.05 7.50 -20.44
CA LEU A 117 33.40 8.68 -19.96
C LEU A 117 31.84 8.49 -19.87
N ALA A 118 31.25 7.76 -20.82
CA ALA A 118 29.83 7.43 -20.80
C ALA A 118 29.48 6.52 -19.63
N LEU A 119 30.29 5.49 -19.34
CA LEU A 119 30.10 4.63 -18.18
C LEU A 119 30.32 5.38 -16.85
N ALA A 120 31.30 6.28 -16.78
CA ALA A 120 31.50 7.17 -15.63
C ALA A 120 30.29 8.09 -15.42
N GLY A 121 29.74 8.67 -16.48
CA GLY A 121 28.51 9.45 -16.43
C GLY A 121 27.30 8.63 -15.94
N PHE A 122 27.17 7.39 -16.40
CA PHE A 122 26.12 6.49 -15.93
C PHE A 122 26.25 6.16 -14.43
N PHE A 123 27.48 5.92 -13.97
CA PHE A 123 27.74 5.75 -12.54
C PHE A 123 27.35 7.01 -11.74
N LEU A 124 27.68 8.21 -12.23
CA LEU A 124 27.29 9.47 -11.59
C LEU A 124 25.75 9.68 -11.59
N LEU A 125 25.04 9.20 -12.61
CA LEU A 125 23.58 9.20 -12.65
C LEU A 125 23.00 8.32 -11.55
N ALA A 126 23.59 7.14 -11.32
CA ALA A 126 23.21 6.27 -10.22
C ALA A 126 23.54 6.87 -8.84
N VAL A 127 24.65 7.61 -8.71
CA VAL A 127 24.99 8.38 -7.50
C VAL A 127 23.91 9.44 -7.23
N GLN A 128 23.50 10.19 -8.26
CA GLN A 128 22.43 11.19 -8.14
C GLN A 128 21.12 10.55 -7.63
N SER A 129 20.74 9.38 -8.18
CA SER A 129 19.54 8.65 -7.76
C SER A 129 19.65 8.15 -6.32
N ALA A 130 20.83 7.77 -5.83
CA ALA A 130 21.07 7.39 -4.45
C ALA A 130 20.82 8.58 -3.49
N PHE A 131 21.24 9.81 -3.84
CA PHE A 131 20.98 11.01 -3.05
C PHE A 131 19.51 11.45 -3.10
N PHE A 132 18.85 11.27 -4.22
CA PHE A 132 17.43 11.60 -4.40
C PHE A 132 16.50 10.72 -3.57
N SER A 133 16.85 9.43 -3.40
CA SER A 133 15.97 8.40 -2.83
C SER A 133 15.47 8.69 -1.41
N PRO A 134 16.29 9.03 -0.39
CA PRO A 134 15.78 9.30 0.96
C PRO A 134 14.90 10.55 1.01
N ALA A 135 15.24 11.59 0.25
CA ALA A 135 14.49 12.84 0.23
C ALA A 135 13.07 12.66 -0.31
N LYS A 136 12.91 11.98 -1.47
CA LYS A 136 11.60 11.72 -2.08
C LYS A 136 10.69 10.86 -1.20
N ILE A 137 11.25 9.85 -0.51
CA ILE A 137 10.50 8.97 0.37
C ILE A 137 10.02 9.72 1.60
N GLY A 138 10.91 10.49 2.24
CA GLY A 138 10.59 11.27 3.43
C GLY A 138 9.55 12.37 3.18
N MET A 139 9.53 12.97 1.98
CA MET A 139 8.64 14.05 1.61
C MET A 139 7.16 13.64 1.61
N ASN A 140 6.81 12.37 1.32
CA ASN A 140 5.43 11.89 1.32
C ASN A 140 4.70 12.20 2.64
N LYS A 141 5.35 11.88 3.77
CA LYS A 141 4.76 12.10 5.10
C LYS A 141 4.67 13.59 5.45
N GLU A 142 5.65 14.37 5.04
CA GLU A 142 5.72 15.80 5.32
C GLU A 142 4.66 16.60 4.54
N LEU A 143 4.34 16.18 3.30
CA LEU A 143 3.32 16.83 2.48
C LEU A 143 1.89 16.37 2.82
N LEU A 144 1.68 15.06 3.00
CA LEU A 144 0.33 14.49 3.09
C LEU A 144 -0.04 13.94 4.46
N GLY A 145 0.93 13.89 5.39
CA GLY A 145 0.72 13.33 6.72
C GLY A 145 0.46 11.82 6.73
N SER A 146 0.39 11.25 7.93
CA SER A 146 0.24 9.79 8.12
C SER A 146 -1.04 9.21 7.51
N ARG A 147 -2.13 9.99 7.45
CA ARG A 147 -3.43 9.53 6.95
C ARG A 147 -3.42 9.12 5.48
N HIS A 148 -2.68 9.85 4.65
CA HIS A 148 -2.62 9.63 3.20
C HIS A 148 -1.35 8.91 2.76
N LEU A 149 -0.47 8.55 3.70
CA LEU A 149 0.86 8.02 3.42
C LEU A 149 0.82 6.70 2.64
N GLY A 150 -0.09 5.79 2.97
CA GLY A 150 -0.23 4.52 2.26
C GLY A 150 -0.61 4.69 0.79
N MET A 151 -1.58 5.58 0.52
CA MET A 151 -1.97 5.94 -0.85
C MET A 151 -0.82 6.62 -1.59
N ALA A 152 -0.16 7.59 -0.95
CA ALA A 152 0.94 8.34 -1.54
C ALA A 152 2.11 7.44 -1.92
N ALA A 153 2.55 6.57 -1.02
CA ALA A 153 3.62 5.60 -1.29
C ALA A 153 3.26 4.62 -2.41
N GLY A 154 2.01 4.14 -2.47
CA GLY A 154 1.53 3.26 -3.52
C GLY A 154 1.52 3.92 -4.91
N ILE A 155 0.98 5.14 -5.02
CA ILE A 155 0.99 5.93 -6.26
C ILE A 155 2.44 6.21 -6.70
N GLN A 156 3.30 6.57 -5.76
CA GLN A 156 4.71 6.84 -6.01
C GLN A 156 5.40 5.64 -6.67
N GLN A 157 5.20 4.44 -6.13
CA GLN A 157 5.81 3.22 -6.69
C GLN A 157 5.15 2.80 -8.01
N MET A 158 3.84 2.93 -8.13
CA MET A 158 3.14 2.67 -9.39
C MET A 158 3.71 3.52 -10.55
N MET A 159 3.83 4.83 -10.32
CA MET A 159 4.37 5.74 -11.34
C MET A 159 5.84 5.46 -11.66
N ALA A 160 6.64 5.05 -10.67
CA ALA A 160 8.01 4.61 -10.89
C ALA A 160 8.08 3.37 -11.79
N MET A 161 7.22 2.35 -11.56
CA MET A 161 7.21 1.13 -12.39
C MET A 161 6.77 1.42 -13.83
N LEU A 162 5.75 2.27 -14.01
CA LEU A 162 5.32 2.69 -15.35
C LEU A 162 6.42 3.48 -16.09
N ALA A 163 7.15 4.34 -15.38
CA ALA A 163 8.27 5.11 -15.93
C ALA A 163 9.44 4.21 -16.34
N ILE A 164 9.79 3.23 -15.49
CA ILE A 164 10.81 2.23 -15.78
C ILE A 164 10.45 1.45 -17.05
N LEU A 165 9.22 0.95 -17.15
CA LEU A 165 8.75 0.22 -18.32
C LEU A 165 8.79 1.10 -19.59
N ALA A 166 8.25 2.32 -19.50
CA ALA A 166 8.27 3.25 -20.62
C ALA A 166 9.69 3.60 -21.07
N GLY A 167 10.61 3.83 -20.12
CA GLY A 167 12.02 4.12 -20.41
C GLY A 167 12.71 2.98 -21.15
N GLN A 168 12.47 1.74 -20.75
CA GLN A 168 13.02 0.54 -21.41
C GLN A 168 12.52 0.40 -22.86
N ILE A 169 11.20 0.50 -23.05
CA ILE A 169 10.57 0.33 -24.37
C ILE A 169 11.02 1.45 -25.32
N VAL A 170 10.95 2.69 -24.86
CA VAL A 170 11.32 3.85 -25.69
C VAL A 170 12.81 3.83 -26.06
N ALA A 171 13.69 3.47 -25.11
CA ALA A 171 15.12 3.40 -25.35
C ALA A 171 15.47 2.36 -26.40
N GLY A 172 14.99 1.12 -26.23
CA GLY A 172 15.25 0.03 -27.18
C GLY A 172 14.74 0.35 -28.59
N TRP A 173 13.44 0.72 -28.68
CA TRP A 173 12.85 1.06 -29.95
C TRP A 173 13.57 2.23 -30.65
N TRP A 174 13.92 3.29 -29.93
CA TRP A 174 14.56 4.46 -30.53
C TRP A 174 15.98 4.18 -31.01
N PHE A 175 16.76 3.45 -30.18
CA PHE A 175 18.11 3.05 -30.55
C PHE A 175 18.14 2.16 -31.80
N ASP A 176 17.30 1.13 -31.83
CA ASP A 176 17.21 0.19 -32.95
C ASP A 176 16.71 0.86 -34.22
N GLU A 177 15.67 1.73 -34.12
CA GLU A 177 15.16 2.48 -35.27
C GLU A 177 16.21 3.45 -35.85
N ARG A 178 17.00 4.08 -35.00
CA ARG A 178 18.10 4.94 -35.46
C ARG A 178 19.22 4.16 -36.12
N LEU A 179 19.52 2.98 -35.61
CA LEU A 179 20.53 2.11 -36.20
C LEU A 179 20.08 1.59 -37.58
N ARG A 180 18.85 1.13 -37.67
CA ARG A 180 18.21 0.65 -38.91
C ARG A 180 18.16 1.70 -40.02
N ARG A 181 17.84 2.95 -39.68
CA ARG A 181 17.79 4.06 -40.65
C ARG A 181 19.12 4.42 -41.26
N GLN A 182 20.24 3.97 -40.70
CA GLN A 182 21.59 4.22 -41.24
C GLN A 182 21.99 3.19 -42.30
N GLY A 183 21.18 2.13 -42.53
CA GLY A 183 21.44 1.08 -43.52
C GLY A 183 22.00 -0.21 -42.89
N GLU A 184 21.60 -1.34 -43.44
CA GLU A 184 21.98 -2.66 -42.97
C GLU A 184 23.53 -2.85 -43.04
N GLY A 185 24.15 -3.19 -41.90
CA GLY A 185 25.57 -3.50 -41.78
C GLY A 185 26.52 -2.31 -41.67
N HIS A 186 26.07 -1.07 -41.76
CA HIS A 186 26.92 0.14 -41.72
C HIS A 186 26.45 1.18 -40.67
N GLY A 187 25.56 0.80 -39.75
CA GLY A 187 25.04 1.73 -38.74
C GLY A 187 26.11 2.11 -37.70
N ASP A 188 26.27 3.41 -37.46
CA ASP A 188 27.11 3.94 -36.37
C ASP A 188 26.35 3.93 -35.03
N PRO A 189 26.70 3.05 -34.07
CA PRO A 189 26.00 2.95 -32.79
C PRO A 189 26.06 4.24 -31.96
N TRP A 190 27.12 5.03 -32.10
CA TRP A 190 27.30 6.29 -31.40
C TRP A 190 26.30 7.34 -31.88
N LEU A 191 26.11 7.42 -33.19
CA LEU A 191 25.14 8.33 -33.79
C LEU A 191 23.69 7.91 -33.45
N ALA A 192 23.43 6.59 -33.37
CA ALA A 192 22.15 6.07 -32.92
C ALA A 192 21.83 6.42 -31.46
N ALA A 193 22.85 6.38 -30.57
CA ALA A 193 22.70 6.73 -29.16
C ALA A 193 22.58 8.23 -28.89
N TYR A 194 23.19 9.08 -29.74
CA TYR A 194 23.31 10.52 -29.47
C TYR A 194 21.97 11.26 -29.38
N SER A 195 21.07 11.04 -30.34
CA SER A 195 19.78 11.75 -30.35
C SER A 195 18.85 11.38 -29.19
N PRO A 196 18.68 10.11 -28.79
CA PRO A 196 17.93 9.76 -27.59
C PRO A 196 18.54 10.36 -26.31
N MET A 197 19.88 10.39 -26.22
CA MET A 197 20.59 10.94 -25.05
C MET A 197 20.39 12.46 -24.94
N LEU A 198 20.43 13.18 -26.07
CA LEU A 198 20.15 14.60 -26.10
C LEU A 198 18.71 14.94 -25.68
N TRP A 199 17.76 14.10 -26.11
CA TRP A 199 16.37 14.24 -25.71
C TRP A 199 16.18 14.00 -24.20
N LEU A 200 16.89 13.04 -23.61
CA LEU A 200 16.89 12.82 -22.16
C LEU A 200 17.37 14.07 -21.40
N ALA A 201 18.47 14.70 -21.86
CA ALA A 201 18.97 15.92 -21.24
C ALA A 201 17.96 17.09 -21.36
N ALA A 202 17.31 17.21 -22.51
CA ALA A 202 16.24 18.21 -22.69
C ALA A 202 15.04 17.95 -21.76
N CYS A 203 14.60 16.69 -21.59
CA CYS A 203 13.52 16.29 -20.69
C CYS A 203 13.88 16.46 -19.20
N ALA A 204 15.15 16.52 -18.84
CA ALA A 204 15.58 16.78 -17.45
C ALA A 204 15.42 18.25 -17.03
N ALA A 205 15.44 19.19 -17.97
CA ALA A 205 15.34 20.62 -17.63
C ALA A 205 14.01 20.98 -16.94
N PRO A 206 12.82 20.52 -17.36
CA PRO A 206 11.56 20.75 -16.64
C PRO A 206 11.53 20.21 -15.21
N ALA A 207 12.34 19.19 -14.88
CA ALA A 207 12.42 18.65 -13.52
C ALA A 207 12.90 19.68 -12.49
N LEU A 208 13.72 20.66 -12.91
CA LEU A 208 14.14 21.78 -12.06
C LEU A 208 12.96 22.67 -11.67
N LEU A 209 12.09 22.99 -12.62
CA LEU A 209 10.88 23.80 -12.37
C LEU A 209 9.91 23.04 -11.45
N LEU A 210 9.75 21.74 -11.66
CA LEU A 210 8.93 20.90 -10.81
C LEU A 210 9.48 20.81 -9.39
N ALA A 211 10.79 20.62 -9.22
CA ALA A 211 11.43 20.60 -7.92
C ALA A 211 11.29 21.95 -7.18
N TRP A 212 11.40 23.05 -7.91
CA TRP A 212 11.22 24.38 -7.35
C TRP A 212 9.78 24.66 -6.89
N GLY A 213 8.78 24.09 -7.56
CA GLY A 213 7.36 24.17 -7.21
C GLY A 213 6.96 23.35 -5.97
N ILE A 214 7.82 22.43 -5.48
CA ILE A 214 7.55 21.67 -4.25
C ILE A 214 7.64 22.60 -3.03
N PRO A 215 6.70 22.54 -2.08
CA PRO A 215 6.76 23.33 -0.84
C PRO A 215 8.03 23.03 -0.04
N ARG A 216 8.67 24.10 0.47
CA ARG A 216 9.84 23.94 1.35
C ARG A 216 9.38 23.51 2.72
N VAL A 217 9.82 22.35 3.17
CA VAL A 217 9.58 21.85 4.52
C VAL A 217 10.87 22.00 5.33
N PRO A 218 10.82 22.48 6.59
CA PRO A 218 12.00 22.63 7.42
C PRO A 218 12.72 21.30 7.66
N ALA A 219 14.04 21.35 7.75
CA ALA A 219 14.85 20.21 8.16
C ALA A 219 14.47 19.76 9.58
N GLN A 220 14.38 18.45 9.81
CA GLN A 220 13.90 17.89 11.09
C GLN A 220 15.03 17.32 11.96
N GLY A 221 16.27 17.23 11.46
CA GLY A 221 17.39 16.64 12.18
C GLY A 221 18.73 16.90 11.49
N GLY A 222 19.66 15.98 11.67
CA GLY A 222 20.97 16.02 11.06
C GLY A 222 21.98 16.81 11.91
N GLY A 223 22.85 16.10 12.65
CA GLY A 223 23.96 16.66 13.38
C GLY A 223 24.99 17.33 12.45
N LYS A 224 26.09 17.86 13.05
CA LYS A 224 27.22 18.39 12.28
C LYS A 224 27.85 17.28 11.43
N PHE A 225 28.27 17.62 10.22
CA PHE A 225 29.00 16.66 9.36
C PHE A 225 30.31 16.25 10.03
N THR A 226 30.53 14.95 10.09
CA THR A 226 31.80 14.35 10.49
C THR A 226 32.15 13.27 9.49
N ALA A 227 33.44 13.02 9.25
CA ALA A 227 33.87 11.95 8.33
C ALA A 227 33.30 10.56 8.71
N ARG A 228 32.91 10.37 9.98
CA ARG A 228 32.24 9.15 10.44
C ARG A 228 30.86 8.93 9.81
N VAL A 229 30.20 9.97 9.31
CA VAL A 229 28.93 9.84 8.61
C VAL A 229 29.07 8.95 7.39
N ALA A 230 30.17 9.06 6.63
CA ALA A 230 30.40 8.25 5.43
C ALA A 230 30.53 6.74 5.71
N VAL A 231 30.88 6.35 6.93
CA VAL A 231 31.06 4.95 7.35
C VAL A 231 30.04 4.50 8.40
N SER A 232 28.97 5.28 8.60
CA SER A 232 27.97 5.01 9.65
C SER A 232 26.98 3.88 9.32
N HIS A 233 27.13 3.16 8.20
CA HIS A 233 26.24 2.05 7.80
C HIS A 233 25.95 1.08 8.92
N PHE A 234 27.01 0.60 9.60
CA PHE A 234 26.85 -0.37 10.68
C PHE A 234 26.18 0.23 11.93
N ALA A 235 26.39 1.52 12.19
CA ALA A 235 25.75 2.20 13.31
C ALA A 235 24.23 2.33 13.09
N HIS A 236 23.81 2.80 11.93
CA HIS A 236 22.39 2.92 11.57
C HIS A 236 21.71 1.55 11.47
N LEU A 237 22.39 0.56 10.89
CA LEU A 237 21.89 -0.81 10.85
C LEU A 237 21.74 -1.40 12.27
N ARG A 238 22.71 -1.17 13.15
CA ARG A 238 22.64 -1.61 14.55
C ARG A 238 21.50 -0.93 15.32
N GLU A 239 21.25 0.35 15.06
CA GLU A 239 20.15 1.10 15.66
C GLU A 239 18.80 0.54 15.19
N LEU A 240 18.64 0.34 13.87
CA LEU A 240 17.47 -0.32 13.26
C LEU A 240 17.24 -1.71 13.87
N TRP A 241 18.32 -2.48 14.08
CA TRP A 241 18.25 -3.84 14.63
C TRP A 241 17.78 -3.90 16.08
N ARG A 242 18.06 -2.86 16.87
CA ARG A 242 17.59 -2.73 18.26
C ARG A 242 16.09 -2.45 18.34
N MET A 243 15.50 -1.82 17.33
CA MET A 243 14.08 -1.51 17.27
C MET A 243 13.30 -2.68 16.64
N ALA A 244 12.87 -3.66 17.49
CA ALA A 244 12.26 -4.90 17.00
C ALA A 244 11.12 -4.73 15.96
N PRO A 245 10.18 -3.77 16.08
CA PRO A 245 9.16 -3.57 15.05
C PRO A 245 9.77 -3.12 13.71
N LEU A 246 10.66 -2.14 13.72
CA LEU A 246 11.31 -1.62 12.50
C LEU A 246 12.19 -2.68 11.84
N ARG A 247 12.93 -3.47 12.63
CA ARG A 247 13.72 -4.60 12.13
C ARG A 247 12.86 -5.60 11.36
N ARG A 248 11.67 -5.96 11.88
CA ARG A 248 10.75 -6.90 11.22
C ARG A 248 10.23 -6.34 9.90
N GLY A 249 9.87 -5.05 9.88
CA GLY A 249 9.46 -4.35 8.66
C GLY A 249 10.58 -4.29 7.62
N ALA A 250 11.80 -3.94 8.05
CA ALA A 250 12.97 -3.87 7.18
C ALA A 250 13.33 -5.24 6.55
N LEU A 251 13.26 -6.32 7.34
CA LEU A 251 13.47 -7.67 6.82
C LEU A 251 12.40 -8.07 5.78
N GLY A 252 11.14 -7.66 5.99
CA GLY A 252 10.08 -7.87 5.00
C GLY A 252 10.33 -7.11 3.69
N ILE A 253 10.84 -5.87 3.76
CA ILE A 253 11.21 -5.06 2.59
C ILE A 253 12.42 -5.68 1.88
N ALA A 254 13.45 -6.05 2.62
CA ALA A 254 14.64 -6.73 2.08
C ALA A 254 14.27 -8.06 1.40
N PHE A 255 13.36 -8.85 1.99
CA PHE A 255 12.82 -10.06 1.36
C PHE A 255 12.21 -9.75 -0.02
N PHE A 256 11.39 -8.70 -0.11
CA PHE A 256 10.81 -8.28 -1.39
C PHE A 256 11.90 -7.95 -2.42
N TRP A 257 12.92 -7.18 -2.07
CA TRP A 257 13.99 -6.80 -3.01
C TRP A 257 14.85 -7.98 -3.43
N GLY A 258 15.12 -8.91 -2.50
CA GLY A 258 15.75 -10.19 -2.84
C GLY A 258 14.90 -11.01 -3.80
N PHE A 259 13.59 -11.14 -3.52
CA PHE A 259 12.63 -11.78 -4.41
C PHE A 259 12.58 -11.11 -5.80
N ALA A 260 12.49 -9.79 -5.87
CA ALA A 260 12.43 -9.05 -7.13
C ALA A 260 13.71 -9.25 -7.96
N SER A 261 14.87 -9.21 -7.31
CA SER A 261 16.17 -9.47 -7.95
C SER A 261 16.26 -10.91 -8.46
N PHE A 262 15.76 -11.88 -7.70
CA PHE A 262 15.71 -13.28 -8.09
C PHE A 262 14.84 -13.47 -9.36
N ILE A 263 13.59 -12.97 -9.33
CA ILE A 263 12.66 -13.10 -10.46
C ILE A 263 13.19 -12.38 -11.70
N ASN A 264 13.83 -11.22 -11.54
CA ASN A 264 14.42 -10.48 -12.65
C ASN A 264 15.51 -11.32 -13.35
N LEU A 265 16.51 -11.81 -12.59
CA LEU A 265 17.58 -12.61 -13.14
C LEU A 265 17.09 -13.95 -13.68
N TRP A 266 16.15 -14.61 -12.97
CA TRP A 266 15.50 -15.84 -13.40
C TRP A 266 14.80 -15.65 -14.76
N SER A 267 14.05 -14.57 -14.94
CA SER A 267 13.35 -14.26 -16.19
C SER A 267 14.32 -14.08 -17.36
N VAL A 268 15.42 -13.36 -17.15
CA VAL A 268 16.45 -13.15 -18.18
C VAL A 268 17.12 -14.46 -18.57
N LYS A 269 17.51 -15.28 -17.59
CA LYS A 269 18.14 -16.58 -17.84
C LYS A 269 17.19 -17.56 -18.54
N LEU A 270 15.91 -17.58 -18.15
CA LEU A 270 14.90 -18.39 -18.81
C LEU A 270 14.70 -17.97 -20.27
N ALA A 271 14.63 -16.67 -20.55
CA ALA A 271 14.55 -16.16 -21.93
C ALA A 271 15.77 -16.58 -22.75
N LYS A 272 16.96 -16.54 -22.16
CA LYS A 272 18.20 -17.01 -22.80
C LYS A 272 18.16 -18.49 -23.11
N GLU A 273 17.66 -19.31 -22.19
CA GLU A 273 17.54 -20.76 -22.38
C GLU A 273 16.53 -21.11 -23.49
N ILE A 274 15.36 -20.48 -23.49
CA ILE A 274 14.31 -20.70 -24.51
C ILE A 274 14.81 -20.36 -25.92
N THR A 275 15.67 -19.31 -26.07
CA THR A 275 16.16 -18.81 -27.37
C THR A 275 17.53 -19.38 -27.73
N GLY A 276 18.17 -20.16 -26.85
CA GLY A 276 19.60 -20.54 -27.01
C GLY A 276 20.54 -19.34 -26.98
N GLY A 277 20.10 -18.17 -26.51
CA GLY A 277 20.87 -16.92 -26.50
C GLY A 277 20.99 -16.23 -27.86
N GLY A 278 20.24 -16.71 -28.87
CA GLY A 278 20.25 -16.21 -30.24
C GLY A 278 19.14 -15.21 -30.53
N GLU A 279 18.62 -15.27 -31.74
CA GLU A 279 17.56 -14.38 -32.21
C GLU A 279 16.28 -14.48 -31.34
N GLY A 280 15.69 -13.32 -31.02
CA GLY A 280 14.50 -13.23 -30.17
C GLY A 280 14.74 -13.14 -28.66
N PHE A 281 15.97 -13.31 -28.15
CA PHE A 281 16.30 -13.20 -26.73
C PHE A 281 15.88 -11.86 -26.12
N GLY A 282 16.23 -10.76 -26.78
CA GLY A 282 15.86 -9.41 -26.32
C GLY A 282 14.36 -9.20 -26.27
N THR A 283 13.62 -9.69 -27.26
CA THR A 283 12.15 -9.58 -27.36
C THR A 283 11.46 -10.36 -26.22
N ILE A 284 11.81 -11.63 -26.03
CA ILE A 284 11.21 -12.49 -24.99
C ILE A 284 11.56 -11.98 -23.59
N SER A 285 12.81 -11.61 -23.37
CA SER A 285 13.24 -10.99 -22.10
C SER A 285 12.43 -9.72 -21.81
N SER A 286 12.23 -8.87 -22.81
CA SER A 286 11.43 -7.64 -22.68
C SER A 286 9.95 -7.93 -22.41
N MET A 287 9.37 -8.98 -23.00
CA MET A 287 8.00 -9.42 -22.70
C MET A 287 7.83 -9.86 -21.24
N PHE A 288 8.77 -10.64 -20.70
CA PHE A 288 8.77 -11.05 -19.30
C PHE A 288 8.87 -9.84 -18.36
N MET A 289 9.79 -8.93 -18.67
CA MET A 289 9.98 -7.69 -17.90
C MET A 289 8.75 -6.78 -17.99
N ALA A 290 8.09 -6.69 -19.15
CA ALA A 290 6.87 -5.92 -19.33
C ALA A 290 5.71 -6.50 -18.53
N ALA A 291 5.51 -7.83 -18.58
CA ALA A 291 4.49 -8.51 -17.78
C ALA A 291 4.70 -8.28 -16.27
N ALA A 292 5.92 -8.42 -15.78
CA ALA A 292 6.26 -8.17 -14.39
C ALA A 292 6.06 -6.69 -14.00
N SER A 293 6.50 -5.74 -14.83
CA SER A 293 6.39 -4.30 -14.56
C SER A 293 4.94 -3.83 -14.56
N LEU A 294 4.12 -4.29 -15.51
CA LEU A 294 2.68 -3.99 -15.56
C LEU A 294 1.95 -4.60 -14.36
N GLY A 295 2.25 -5.86 -14.03
CA GLY A 295 1.73 -6.52 -12.84
C GLY A 295 2.06 -5.74 -11.57
N MET A 296 3.32 -5.34 -11.42
CA MET A 296 3.78 -4.57 -10.26
C MET A 296 3.14 -3.18 -10.20
N ALA A 297 3.02 -2.46 -11.32
CA ALA A 297 2.35 -1.18 -11.39
C ALA A 297 0.86 -1.29 -10.99
N ALA A 298 0.16 -2.29 -11.53
CA ALA A 298 -1.23 -2.58 -11.16
C ALA A 298 -1.35 -2.94 -9.66
N GLY A 299 -0.42 -3.73 -9.13
CA GLY A 299 -0.37 -4.09 -7.71
C GLY A 299 -0.15 -2.89 -6.79
N PHE A 300 0.75 -1.97 -7.14
CA PHE A 300 0.94 -0.74 -6.38
C PHE A 300 -0.26 0.21 -6.50
N GLY A 301 -0.90 0.30 -7.65
CA GLY A 301 -2.15 1.05 -7.83
C GLY A 301 -3.28 0.49 -6.97
N PHE A 302 -3.44 -0.84 -6.95
CA PHE A 302 -4.39 -1.53 -6.07
C PHE A 302 -4.06 -1.29 -4.58
N ALA A 303 -2.79 -1.40 -4.19
CA ALA A 303 -2.35 -1.12 -2.84
C ALA A 303 -2.60 0.35 -2.44
N ALA A 304 -2.37 1.31 -3.34
CA ALA A 304 -2.70 2.71 -3.10
C ALA A 304 -4.19 2.93 -2.82
N TRP A 305 -5.06 2.26 -3.59
CA TRP A 305 -6.50 2.29 -3.35
C TRP A 305 -6.88 1.63 -2.03
N LEU A 306 -6.24 0.51 -1.69
CA LEU A 306 -6.48 -0.26 -0.47
C LEU A 306 -6.07 0.54 0.78
N LEU A 307 -4.90 1.19 0.74
CA LEU A 307 -4.29 1.92 1.84
C LEU A 307 -4.73 3.40 1.94
N ARG A 308 -5.73 3.81 1.15
CA ARG A 308 -6.17 5.22 1.10
C ARG A 308 -6.75 5.77 2.41
N ARG A 309 -7.18 4.90 3.31
CA ARG A 309 -7.82 5.29 4.59
C ARG A 309 -6.93 4.98 5.80
N SER A 310 -6.20 3.89 5.75
CA SER A 310 -5.36 3.39 6.84
C SER A 310 -4.29 2.46 6.29
N ILE A 311 -3.17 2.34 6.99
CA ILE A 311 -2.11 1.39 6.67
C ILE A 311 -2.50 0.03 7.27
N GLU A 312 -2.87 -0.92 6.41
CA GLU A 312 -3.38 -2.23 6.79
C GLU A 312 -2.32 -3.30 6.55
N LEU A 313 -1.56 -3.67 7.60
CA LEU A 313 -0.50 -4.67 7.50
C LEU A 313 -1.02 -6.11 7.28
N GLY A 314 -2.28 -6.39 7.57
CA GLY A 314 -2.87 -7.71 7.39
C GLY A 314 -2.93 -8.19 5.92
N TRP A 315 -2.71 -7.31 4.96
CA TRP A 315 -2.58 -7.67 3.54
C TRP A 315 -1.23 -8.30 3.20
N VAL A 316 -0.19 -8.03 4.00
CA VAL A 316 1.16 -8.54 3.76
C VAL A 316 1.20 -10.07 3.73
N PRO A 317 0.71 -10.80 4.76
CA PRO A 317 0.70 -12.25 4.72
C PRO A 317 -0.21 -12.82 3.62
N LEU A 318 -1.35 -12.19 3.32
CA LEU A 318 -2.22 -12.63 2.23
C LEU A 318 -1.51 -12.54 0.88
N ALA A 319 -0.82 -11.44 0.64
CA ALA A 319 -0.01 -11.25 -0.56
C ALA A 319 1.13 -12.27 -0.63
N GLY A 320 1.81 -12.55 0.48
CA GLY A 320 2.84 -13.59 0.56
C GLY A 320 2.33 -14.99 0.24
N LEU A 321 1.14 -15.37 0.72
CA LEU A 321 0.48 -16.63 0.35
C LEU A 321 0.14 -16.68 -1.15
N ALA A 322 -0.36 -15.57 -1.70
CA ALA A 322 -0.66 -15.47 -3.13
C ALA A 322 0.61 -15.54 -3.99
N MET A 323 1.73 -14.93 -3.54
CA MET A 323 3.05 -15.07 -4.18
C MET A 323 3.50 -16.52 -4.20
N ALA A 324 3.39 -17.24 -3.08
CA ALA A 324 3.73 -18.66 -3.01
C ALA A 324 2.90 -19.49 -3.99
N ALA A 325 1.60 -19.28 -4.03
CA ALA A 325 0.69 -19.98 -4.95
C ALA A 325 1.03 -19.67 -6.42
N ALA A 326 1.24 -18.39 -6.77
CA ALA A 326 1.60 -17.97 -8.13
C ALA A 326 2.95 -18.58 -8.56
N SER A 327 3.95 -18.64 -7.67
CA SER A 327 5.24 -19.25 -7.95
C SER A 327 5.10 -20.76 -8.21
N LEU A 328 4.25 -21.48 -7.44
CA LEU A 328 3.97 -22.89 -7.69
C LEU A 328 3.25 -23.14 -9.02
N VAL A 329 2.31 -22.25 -9.38
CA VAL A 329 1.62 -22.32 -10.69
C VAL A 329 2.65 -22.08 -11.80
N LEU A 330 3.52 -21.07 -11.67
CA LEU A 330 4.57 -20.78 -12.65
C LEU A 330 5.54 -21.95 -12.83
N ALA A 331 5.88 -22.67 -11.74
CA ALA A 331 6.69 -23.87 -11.81
C ALA A 331 6.03 -25.04 -12.59
N ARG A 332 4.69 -25.04 -12.73
CA ARG A 332 3.94 -26.09 -13.43
C ARG A 332 3.67 -25.77 -14.89
N ILE A 333 3.68 -24.50 -15.27
CA ILE A 333 3.49 -24.09 -16.67
C ILE A 333 4.80 -24.33 -17.41
N PRO A 334 4.83 -25.18 -18.46
CA PRO A 334 6.03 -25.30 -19.28
C PRO A 334 6.32 -23.92 -19.92
N PRO A 335 7.57 -23.47 -19.92
CA PRO A 335 7.93 -22.32 -20.71
C PRO A 335 7.69 -22.67 -22.19
N GLY A 336 6.99 -21.80 -22.93
CA GLY A 336 6.69 -22.03 -24.33
C GLY A 336 7.94 -22.02 -25.22
N GLU A 337 7.77 -22.38 -26.46
CA GLU A 337 8.85 -22.29 -27.47
C GLU A 337 9.09 -20.85 -27.91
N ALA A 338 10.34 -20.50 -28.24
CA ALA A 338 10.71 -19.15 -28.66
C ALA A 338 9.86 -18.67 -29.86
N ALA A 339 9.64 -19.53 -30.84
CA ALA A 339 8.86 -19.22 -32.03
C ALA A 339 7.43 -18.78 -31.67
N VAL A 340 6.79 -19.43 -30.68
CA VAL A 340 5.42 -19.11 -30.26
C VAL A 340 5.38 -17.76 -29.52
N PHE A 341 6.38 -17.45 -28.69
CA PHE A 341 6.49 -16.15 -28.04
C PHE A 341 6.68 -15.01 -29.06
N LEU A 342 7.47 -15.24 -30.10
CA LEU A 342 7.72 -14.24 -31.14
C LEU A 342 6.49 -14.03 -32.03
N ASP A 343 5.66 -15.06 -32.21
CA ASP A 343 4.46 -15.03 -33.03
C ASP A 343 3.17 -14.62 -32.26
N LEU A 344 3.31 -14.26 -30.98
CA LEU A 344 2.19 -13.88 -30.10
C LEU A 344 1.27 -12.79 -30.69
N TYR A 345 1.82 -11.89 -31.52
CA TYR A 345 1.06 -10.82 -32.17
C TYR A 345 0.34 -11.29 -33.43
N GLN A 346 0.82 -12.32 -34.11
CA GLN A 346 0.29 -12.81 -35.36
C GLN A 346 -0.76 -13.92 -35.16
N SER A 347 -0.54 -14.77 -34.14
CA SER A 347 -1.37 -15.94 -33.87
C SER A 347 -1.79 -16.05 -32.40
N PRO A 348 -2.58 -15.11 -31.85
CA PRO A 348 -2.90 -15.09 -30.40
C PRO A 348 -3.69 -16.32 -29.92
N GLY A 349 -4.38 -17.03 -30.81
CA GLY A 349 -5.18 -18.22 -30.46
C GLY A 349 -4.36 -19.50 -30.22
N GLY A 350 -3.15 -19.59 -30.79
CA GLY A 350 -2.25 -20.74 -30.62
C GLY A 350 -1.37 -20.68 -29.38
N ALA A 351 -1.21 -19.50 -28.79
CA ALA A 351 -0.23 -19.19 -27.73
C ALA A 351 -0.83 -19.16 -26.31
N ARG A 352 -1.77 -20.05 -26.03
CA ARG A 352 -2.51 -20.06 -24.74
C ARG A 352 -1.59 -20.21 -23.50
N ASN A 353 -0.58 -21.05 -23.60
CA ASN A 353 0.34 -21.32 -22.48
C ASN A 353 1.27 -20.12 -22.21
N GLU A 354 1.73 -19.45 -23.26
CA GLU A 354 2.58 -18.26 -23.21
C GLU A 354 1.83 -17.08 -22.58
N TRP A 355 0.57 -16.86 -23.00
CA TRP A 355 -0.29 -15.86 -22.35
C TRP A 355 -0.58 -16.19 -20.90
N LEU A 356 -0.80 -17.46 -20.57
CA LEU A 356 -0.96 -17.92 -19.19
C LEU A 356 0.32 -17.69 -18.38
N PHE A 357 1.48 -18.01 -18.94
CA PHE A 357 2.78 -17.79 -18.33
C PHE A 357 3.00 -16.30 -18.02
N LEU A 358 2.83 -15.41 -19.01
CA LEU A 358 2.94 -13.96 -18.82
C LEU A 358 1.92 -13.43 -17.81
N GLY A 359 0.70 -13.95 -17.84
CA GLY A 359 -0.35 -13.57 -16.90
C GLY A 359 -0.03 -13.97 -15.47
N VAL A 360 0.50 -15.18 -15.25
CA VAL A 360 0.89 -15.64 -13.90
C VAL A 360 2.14 -14.91 -13.41
N LEU A 361 3.11 -14.62 -14.28
CA LEU A 361 4.28 -13.79 -13.95
C LEU A 361 3.84 -12.37 -13.54
N GLY A 362 2.91 -11.78 -14.29
CA GLY A 362 2.31 -10.49 -13.94
C GLY A 362 1.53 -10.54 -12.62
N LEU A 363 0.78 -11.63 -12.35
CA LEU A 363 0.08 -11.82 -11.10
C LEU A 363 1.05 -11.97 -9.91
N LEU A 364 2.14 -12.70 -10.10
CA LEU A 364 3.19 -12.84 -9.09
C LEU A 364 3.78 -11.46 -8.74
N ALA A 365 4.08 -10.66 -9.75
CA ALA A 365 4.57 -9.30 -9.58
C ALA A 365 3.53 -8.36 -8.95
N PHE A 366 2.25 -8.49 -9.31
CA PHE A 366 1.14 -7.80 -8.66
C PHE A 366 1.08 -8.11 -7.14
N CYS A 367 1.11 -9.38 -6.78
CA CYS A 367 1.09 -9.80 -5.38
C CYS A 367 2.31 -9.29 -4.61
N SER A 368 3.49 -9.27 -5.24
CA SER A 368 4.71 -8.74 -4.61
C SER A 368 4.61 -7.25 -4.30
N ALA A 369 3.98 -6.47 -5.18
CA ALA A 369 3.72 -5.05 -4.93
C ALA A 369 2.72 -4.83 -3.78
N VAL A 370 1.68 -5.66 -3.69
CA VAL A 370 0.71 -5.63 -2.56
C VAL A 370 1.39 -6.04 -1.25
N PHE A 371 2.39 -6.93 -1.28
CA PHE A 371 3.22 -7.29 -0.12
C PHE A 371 4.08 -6.11 0.36
N LEU A 372 4.75 -5.42 -0.55
CA LEU A 372 5.70 -4.35 -0.23
C LEU A 372 5.02 -3.06 0.24
N ALA A 373 3.93 -2.62 -0.42
CA ALA A 373 3.36 -1.29 -0.24
C ALA A 373 2.94 -0.98 1.22
N PRO A 374 2.24 -1.88 1.95
CA PRO A 374 1.90 -1.64 3.36
C PRO A 374 3.13 -1.56 4.26
N LEU A 375 4.16 -2.38 4.02
CA LEU A 375 5.40 -2.38 4.79
C LEU A 375 6.14 -1.06 4.62
N ASN A 376 6.30 -0.58 3.39
CA ASN A 376 6.94 0.71 3.10
C ASN A 376 6.19 1.88 3.75
N ALA A 377 4.86 1.91 3.63
CA ALA A 377 4.05 2.95 4.23
C ALA A 377 4.17 2.94 5.78
N TRP A 378 4.11 1.76 6.38
CA TRP A 378 4.24 1.59 7.81
C TRP A 378 5.62 2.00 8.32
N MET A 379 6.69 1.61 7.62
CA MET A 379 8.06 1.99 7.97
C MET A 379 8.24 3.50 7.92
N GLN A 380 7.80 4.16 6.85
CA GLN A 380 7.86 5.62 6.71
C GLN A 380 7.08 6.36 7.80
N ASP A 381 5.97 5.79 8.27
CA ASP A 381 5.17 6.38 9.35
C ASP A 381 5.85 6.24 10.72
N ASN A 382 6.57 5.15 10.95
CA ASN A 382 7.13 4.81 12.25
C ASN A 382 8.61 5.17 12.42
N TYR A 383 9.29 5.67 11.38
CA TYR A 383 10.66 6.18 11.55
C TYR A 383 10.70 7.37 12.52
N PRO A 384 11.72 7.44 13.39
CA PRO A 384 11.97 8.63 14.19
C PRO A 384 12.09 9.88 13.29
N ALA A 385 11.41 10.95 13.65
CA ALA A 385 11.32 12.14 12.79
C ALA A 385 12.70 12.71 12.41
N GLU A 386 13.62 12.68 13.37
CA GLU A 386 14.99 13.26 13.28
C GLU A 386 15.95 12.41 12.44
N LYS A 387 15.63 11.11 12.21
CA LYS A 387 16.53 10.11 11.58
C LYS A 387 15.88 9.33 10.43
N ARG A 388 14.87 9.90 9.79
CA ARG A 388 14.16 9.20 8.71
C ARG A 388 15.04 8.83 7.53
N GLY A 389 15.91 9.76 7.11
CA GLY A 389 16.84 9.54 6.01
C GLY A 389 17.88 8.48 6.36
N GLU A 390 18.45 8.53 7.58
CA GLU A 390 19.42 7.54 8.06
C GLU A 390 18.80 6.14 8.17
N MET A 391 17.58 6.02 8.69
CA MET A 391 16.86 4.75 8.77
C MET A 391 16.52 4.20 7.37
N GLN A 392 16.09 5.05 6.45
CA GLN A 392 15.85 4.64 5.06
C GLN A 392 17.13 4.18 4.37
N ALA A 393 18.25 4.85 4.63
CA ALA A 393 19.55 4.45 4.11
C ALA A 393 19.98 3.06 4.61
N ALA A 394 19.72 2.75 5.90
CA ALA A 394 19.98 1.42 6.47
C ALA A 394 19.11 0.34 5.83
N VAL A 395 17.84 0.63 5.52
CA VAL A 395 16.95 -0.30 4.80
C VAL A 395 17.43 -0.51 3.37
N ASN A 396 17.81 0.55 2.65
CA ASN A 396 18.34 0.43 1.28
C ASN A 396 19.61 -0.45 1.22
N LEU A 397 20.45 -0.40 2.26
CA LEU A 397 21.60 -1.30 2.36
C LEU A 397 21.17 -2.77 2.49
N LEU A 398 20.19 -3.06 3.33
CA LEU A 398 19.63 -4.42 3.47
C LEU A 398 19.02 -4.90 2.15
N ASP A 399 18.34 -4.02 1.42
CA ASP A 399 17.74 -4.32 0.12
C ASP A 399 18.80 -4.73 -0.90
N CYS A 400 19.91 -3.99 -0.97
CA CYS A 400 21.05 -4.32 -1.83
C CYS A 400 21.68 -5.67 -1.46
N LEU A 401 21.89 -5.93 -0.15
CA LEU A 401 22.44 -7.20 0.33
C LEU A 401 21.50 -8.38 0.00
N ALA A 402 20.19 -8.20 0.16
CA ALA A 402 19.19 -9.21 -0.20
C ALA A 402 19.21 -9.51 -1.71
N GLY A 403 19.39 -8.48 -2.55
CA GLY A 403 19.56 -8.64 -3.99
C GLY A 403 20.80 -9.48 -4.34
N ILE A 404 21.95 -9.18 -3.72
CA ILE A 404 23.19 -9.94 -3.91
C ILE A 404 23.00 -11.41 -3.49
N ILE A 405 22.39 -11.64 -2.33
CA ILE A 405 22.11 -13.01 -1.84
C ILE A 405 21.22 -13.76 -2.83
N ALA A 406 20.20 -13.11 -3.39
CA ALA A 406 19.29 -13.71 -4.36
C ALA A 406 20.04 -14.18 -5.64
N VAL A 407 20.95 -13.37 -6.15
CA VAL A 407 21.80 -13.72 -7.30
C VAL A 407 22.69 -14.92 -7.00
N LEU A 408 23.31 -14.94 -5.82
CA LEU A 408 24.16 -16.06 -5.38
C LEU A 408 23.33 -17.34 -5.20
N LEU A 409 22.10 -17.25 -4.70
CA LEU A 409 21.21 -18.40 -4.54
C LEU A 409 20.83 -19.02 -5.88
N ILE A 410 20.56 -18.22 -6.92
CA ILE A 410 20.33 -18.75 -8.27
C ILE A 410 21.54 -19.55 -8.73
N ALA A 411 22.76 -18.99 -8.63
CA ALA A 411 23.98 -19.65 -9.06
C ALA A 411 24.24 -20.97 -8.29
N VAL A 412 23.95 -20.98 -6.98
CA VAL A 412 24.09 -22.19 -6.15
C VAL A 412 23.09 -23.27 -6.59
N ILE A 413 21.82 -22.91 -6.81
CA ILE A 413 20.78 -23.85 -7.24
C ILE A 413 21.14 -24.43 -8.61
N GLU A 414 21.58 -23.60 -9.56
CA GLU A 414 22.04 -24.04 -10.89
C GLU A 414 23.19 -25.04 -10.78
N ARG A 415 24.18 -24.75 -9.94
CA ARG A 415 25.32 -25.65 -9.74
C ARG A 415 24.90 -26.99 -9.13
N ILE A 416 23.94 -26.97 -8.19
CA ILE A 416 23.39 -28.18 -7.61
C ILE A 416 22.63 -28.99 -8.69
N CYS A 417 21.74 -28.34 -9.46
CA CYS A 417 21.00 -29.00 -10.53
C CYS A 417 21.91 -29.62 -11.57
N SER A 418 22.95 -28.91 -11.99
CA SER A 418 23.96 -29.41 -12.93
C SER A 418 24.74 -30.61 -12.37
N ALA A 419 25.11 -30.58 -11.07
CA ALA A 419 25.81 -31.69 -10.41
C ALA A 419 24.97 -32.98 -10.36
N TYR A 420 23.63 -32.86 -10.31
CA TYR A 420 22.71 -34.01 -10.38
C TYR A 420 22.26 -34.36 -11.80
N GLY A 421 22.81 -33.72 -12.84
CA GLY A 421 22.48 -34.01 -14.24
C GLY A 421 21.07 -33.56 -14.65
N LEU A 422 20.46 -32.64 -13.93
CA LEU A 422 19.14 -32.11 -14.25
C LEU A 422 19.21 -31.14 -15.43
N GLY A 423 18.24 -31.22 -16.32
CA GLY A 423 18.10 -30.27 -17.44
C GLY A 423 17.88 -28.83 -16.97
N ALA A 424 18.24 -27.85 -17.79
CA ALA A 424 18.11 -26.44 -17.46
C ALA A 424 16.66 -26.05 -17.11
N LEU A 425 15.67 -26.57 -17.85
CA LEU A 425 14.25 -26.29 -17.58
C LEU A 425 13.78 -26.84 -16.22
N ASP A 426 14.30 -28.00 -15.81
CA ASP A 426 14.00 -28.52 -14.47
C ASP A 426 14.67 -27.68 -13.38
N GLY A 427 15.86 -27.14 -13.65
CA GLY A 427 16.51 -26.15 -12.80
C GLY A 427 15.64 -24.92 -12.58
N PHE A 428 15.02 -24.37 -13.63
CA PHE A 428 14.10 -23.22 -13.52
C PHE A 428 12.84 -23.56 -12.73
N ARG A 429 12.28 -24.77 -12.85
CA ARG A 429 11.15 -25.25 -12.03
C ARG A 429 11.52 -25.35 -10.54
N ILE A 430 12.69 -25.92 -10.25
CA ILE A 430 13.21 -26.05 -8.87
C ILE A 430 13.40 -24.66 -8.25
N GLN A 431 13.92 -23.70 -9.00
CA GLN A 431 14.07 -22.32 -8.57
C GLN A 431 12.70 -21.69 -8.20
N MET A 432 11.65 -21.92 -8.98
CA MET A 432 10.31 -21.43 -8.67
C MET A 432 9.69 -22.12 -7.46
N ILE A 433 9.92 -23.41 -7.27
CA ILE A 433 9.50 -24.14 -6.05
C ILE A 433 10.23 -23.57 -4.82
N PHE A 434 11.52 -23.31 -4.93
CA PHE A 434 12.31 -22.67 -3.86
C PHE A 434 11.75 -21.29 -3.51
N VAL A 435 11.44 -20.47 -4.51
CA VAL A 435 10.80 -19.15 -4.30
C VAL A 435 9.45 -19.30 -3.61
N ALA A 436 8.63 -20.29 -4.00
CA ALA A 436 7.35 -20.56 -3.36
C ALA A 436 7.50 -20.90 -1.87
N ILE A 437 8.49 -21.73 -1.53
CA ILE A 437 8.81 -22.09 -0.13
C ILE A 437 9.23 -20.85 0.65
N CYS A 438 10.10 -19.98 0.08
CA CYS A 438 10.52 -18.73 0.71
C CYS A 438 9.34 -17.78 0.93
N CYS A 439 8.45 -17.62 -0.07
CA CYS A 439 7.26 -16.80 0.05
C CYS A 439 6.29 -17.34 1.12
N LEU A 440 6.10 -18.67 1.18
CA LEU A 440 5.28 -19.31 2.20
C LEU A 440 5.88 -19.10 3.60
N ALA A 441 7.19 -19.28 3.76
CA ALA A 441 7.88 -19.04 5.02
C ALA A 441 7.75 -17.58 5.47
N ALA A 442 7.93 -16.63 4.55
CA ALA A 442 7.73 -15.20 4.82
C ALA A 442 6.28 -14.90 5.22
N ALA A 443 5.28 -15.47 4.54
CA ALA A 443 3.86 -15.30 4.87
C ALA A 443 3.54 -15.87 6.26
N VAL A 444 4.02 -17.08 6.59
CA VAL A 444 3.82 -17.70 7.90
C VAL A 444 4.49 -16.87 9.01
N LEU A 445 5.70 -16.36 8.77
CA LEU A 445 6.37 -15.47 9.70
C LEU A 445 5.56 -14.18 9.92
N MET A 446 5.02 -13.58 8.85
CA MET A 446 4.19 -12.38 8.96
C MET A 446 2.86 -12.66 9.70
N ILE A 447 2.24 -13.82 9.50
CA ILE A 447 1.05 -14.23 10.28
C ILE A 447 1.41 -14.34 11.77
N ARG A 448 2.56 -14.92 12.11
CA ARG A 448 3.01 -15.03 13.51
C ARG A 448 3.35 -13.68 14.15
N VAL A 449 3.83 -12.73 13.35
CA VAL A 449 4.19 -11.37 13.82
C VAL A 449 2.98 -10.44 13.90
N LEU A 450 2.00 -10.61 12.99
CA LEU A 450 0.83 -9.75 12.80
C LEU A 450 -0.48 -10.55 12.83
N PRO A 451 -0.72 -11.43 13.82
CA PRO A 451 -1.89 -12.32 13.80
C PRO A 451 -3.20 -11.54 13.86
N ALA A 452 -3.27 -10.49 14.67
CA ALA A 452 -4.45 -9.66 14.83
C ALA A 452 -4.81 -8.90 13.54
N ASP A 453 -3.81 -8.30 12.88
CA ASP A 453 -4.02 -7.58 11.61
C ASP A 453 -4.47 -8.52 10.50
N PHE A 454 -3.85 -9.72 10.40
CA PHE A 454 -4.19 -10.73 9.42
C PHE A 454 -5.65 -11.19 9.55
N ILE A 455 -6.05 -11.59 10.76
CA ILE A 455 -7.41 -12.10 11.00
C ILE A 455 -8.43 -10.97 10.89
N ARG A 456 -8.08 -9.75 11.31
CA ARG A 456 -8.92 -8.57 11.11
C ARG A 456 -9.22 -8.32 9.64
N VAL A 457 -8.21 -8.36 8.77
CA VAL A 457 -8.41 -8.15 7.33
C VAL A 457 -9.31 -9.21 6.73
N ILE A 458 -9.10 -10.49 7.07
CA ILE A 458 -9.97 -11.59 6.62
C ILE A 458 -11.39 -11.39 7.16
N GLY A 459 -11.54 -11.12 8.46
CA GLY A 459 -12.84 -10.92 9.10
C GLY A 459 -13.61 -9.74 8.48
N VAL A 460 -12.93 -8.62 8.25
CA VAL A 460 -13.52 -7.45 7.58
C VAL A 460 -13.90 -7.76 6.13
N ALA A 461 -13.06 -8.50 5.39
CA ALA A 461 -13.37 -8.91 4.02
C ALA A 461 -14.61 -9.82 3.98
N LEU A 462 -14.71 -10.81 4.87
CA LEU A 462 -15.88 -11.69 4.99
C LEU A 462 -17.14 -10.90 5.35
N VAL A 463 -17.04 -9.98 6.30
CA VAL A 463 -18.20 -9.13 6.69
C VAL A 463 -18.62 -8.24 5.53
N ARG A 464 -17.70 -7.64 4.80
CA ARG A 464 -18.01 -6.80 3.63
C ARG A 464 -18.53 -7.58 2.43
N SER A 465 -18.17 -8.85 2.26
CA SER A 465 -18.75 -9.70 1.23
C SER A 465 -20.19 -10.11 1.57
N ALA A 466 -20.47 -10.34 2.85
CA ALA A 466 -21.81 -10.72 3.35
C ALA A 466 -22.76 -9.53 3.53
N TYR A 467 -22.25 -8.34 3.83
CA TYR A 467 -23.01 -7.14 4.17
C TYR A 467 -22.53 -5.89 3.42
N HIS A 468 -23.45 -5.06 2.97
CA HIS A 468 -23.16 -3.72 2.45
C HIS A 468 -22.96 -2.73 3.60
N ILE A 469 -21.71 -2.53 4.03
CA ILE A 469 -21.38 -1.61 5.11
C ILE A 469 -21.25 -0.18 4.58
N ARG A 470 -22.10 0.71 5.09
CA ARG A 470 -22.08 2.15 4.82
C ARG A 470 -21.59 2.88 6.05
N THR A 471 -20.67 3.83 5.84
CA THR A 471 -20.14 4.67 6.91
C THR A 471 -20.65 6.09 6.79
N VAL A 472 -21.05 6.68 7.90
CA VAL A 472 -21.46 8.08 7.99
C VAL A 472 -20.51 8.81 8.92
N ARG A 473 -19.95 9.95 8.47
CA ARG A 473 -19.05 10.82 9.26
C ARG A 473 -17.82 10.11 9.85
N VAL A 474 -17.28 9.10 9.16
CA VAL A 474 -16.07 8.35 9.60
C VAL A 474 -14.84 9.24 9.84
N GLN A 475 -14.78 10.41 9.21
CA GLN A 475 -13.73 11.41 9.41
C GLN A 475 -13.69 12.03 10.81
N ARG A 476 -14.72 11.84 11.63
CA ARG A 476 -14.76 12.25 13.04
C ARG A 476 -13.82 11.40 13.92
N VAL A 477 -13.43 10.20 13.46
CA VAL A 477 -12.44 9.37 14.14
C VAL A 477 -11.05 9.92 13.84
N PRO A 478 -10.29 10.41 14.84
CA PRO A 478 -8.97 10.98 14.62
C PRO A 478 -7.98 9.90 14.16
N ALA A 479 -7.03 10.30 13.30
CA ALA A 479 -6.03 9.37 12.76
C ALA A 479 -5.04 8.86 13.82
N LYS A 480 -4.79 9.64 14.87
CA LYS A 480 -3.89 9.32 15.99
C LYS A 480 -4.54 9.73 17.32
N GLY A 481 -3.97 9.26 18.43
CA GLY A 481 -4.48 9.50 19.78
C GLY A 481 -5.54 8.50 20.20
N GLY A 482 -5.82 8.45 21.49
CA GLY A 482 -6.84 7.57 22.07
C GLY A 482 -8.25 8.05 21.72
N VAL A 483 -9.17 7.11 21.56
CA VAL A 483 -10.58 7.42 21.31
C VAL A 483 -11.44 6.35 21.96
N LEU A 484 -12.43 6.78 22.72
CA LEU A 484 -13.46 5.88 23.27
C LEU A 484 -14.69 5.89 22.36
N LEU A 485 -14.98 4.76 21.73
CA LEU A 485 -16.22 4.57 20.95
C LEU A 485 -17.32 4.01 21.86
N LEU A 486 -18.49 4.63 21.82
CA LEU A 486 -19.68 4.20 22.57
C LEU A 486 -20.81 3.85 21.59
N PRO A 487 -20.90 2.60 21.11
CA PRO A 487 -21.97 2.17 20.21
C PRO A 487 -23.21 1.67 20.95
N ASN A 488 -24.37 1.67 20.24
CA ASN A 488 -25.52 0.87 20.60
C ASN A 488 -25.24 -0.63 20.38
N HIS A 489 -25.89 -1.51 21.15
CA HIS A 489 -25.63 -2.96 21.12
C HIS A 489 -26.87 -3.76 20.72
N VAL A 490 -26.95 -4.09 19.43
CA VAL A 490 -28.11 -4.78 18.83
C VAL A 490 -27.82 -6.27 18.58
N THR A 491 -26.59 -6.59 18.21
CA THR A 491 -26.20 -7.96 17.84
C THR A 491 -24.78 -8.27 18.30
N TYR A 492 -24.44 -9.57 18.42
CA TYR A 492 -23.04 -9.98 18.61
C TYR A 492 -22.14 -9.64 17.41
N ALA A 493 -22.73 -9.39 16.24
CA ALA A 493 -21.99 -9.02 15.03
C ALA A 493 -21.60 -7.52 14.98
N ASP A 494 -22.10 -6.67 15.90
CA ASP A 494 -21.84 -5.23 15.89
C ASP A 494 -20.35 -4.90 15.98
N ALA A 495 -19.58 -5.69 16.73
CA ALA A 495 -18.13 -5.54 16.81
C ALA A 495 -17.45 -5.68 15.44
N PHE A 496 -17.91 -6.61 14.61
CA PHE A 496 -17.40 -6.79 13.25
C PHE A 496 -17.83 -5.64 12.33
N PHE A 497 -19.08 -5.15 12.47
CA PHE A 497 -19.57 -4.01 11.68
C PHE A 497 -18.81 -2.73 12.02
N ILE A 498 -18.56 -2.48 13.32
CA ILE A 498 -17.79 -1.33 13.78
C ILE A 498 -16.34 -1.45 13.30
N SER A 499 -15.71 -2.63 13.43
CA SER A 499 -14.33 -2.87 12.93
C SER A 499 -14.23 -2.67 11.42
N ALA A 500 -15.24 -3.09 10.64
CA ALA A 500 -15.28 -2.89 9.21
C ALA A 500 -15.53 -1.43 8.80
N ALA A 501 -16.16 -0.64 9.66
CA ALA A 501 -16.48 0.77 9.44
C ALA A 501 -15.37 1.72 9.93
N CYS A 502 -14.69 1.37 11.04
CA CYS A 502 -13.66 2.19 11.66
C CYS A 502 -12.36 2.16 10.82
N PRO A 503 -11.70 3.32 10.60
CA PRO A 503 -10.45 3.38 9.85
C PRO A 503 -9.22 2.91 10.64
N ARG A 504 -9.38 2.63 11.94
CA ARG A 504 -8.31 2.21 12.86
C ARG A 504 -8.66 0.87 13.50
N PRO A 505 -7.66 0.09 13.94
CA PRO A 505 -7.89 -1.09 14.78
C PRO A 505 -8.70 -0.71 16.02
N VAL A 506 -9.71 -1.52 16.35
CA VAL A 506 -10.59 -1.29 17.49
C VAL A 506 -10.36 -2.38 18.52
N ARG A 507 -10.06 -2.01 19.76
CA ARG A 507 -10.03 -2.93 20.91
C ARG A 507 -11.41 -2.92 21.58
N PHE A 508 -12.00 -4.07 21.80
CA PHE A 508 -13.30 -4.19 22.44
C PHE A 508 -13.16 -4.48 23.93
N VAL A 509 -14.05 -3.93 24.71
CA VAL A 509 -14.20 -4.27 26.13
C VAL A 509 -15.29 -5.33 26.26
N MET A 510 -14.98 -6.50 26.85
CA MET A 510 -15.86 -7.67 26.87
C MET A 510 -15.81 -8.38 28.23
N ASP A 511 -16.93 -8.97 28.67
CA ASP A 511 -17.00 -9.82 29.87
C ASP A 511 -16.20 -11.13 29.65
N GLU A 512 -15.29 -11.44 30.55
CA GLU A 512 -14.43 -12.64 30.51
C GLU A 512 -15.25 -13.96 30.47
N ALA A 513 -16.46 -13.98 31.01
CA ALA A 513 -17.31 -15.15 30.97
C ALA A 513 -17.58 -15.67 29.54
N PHE A 514 -17.53 -14.79 28.54
CA PHE A 514 -17.67 -15.20 27.14
C PHE A 514 -16.43 -15.92 26.58
N THR A 515 -15.25 -15.78 27.20
CA THR A 515 -14.00 -16.41 26.73
C THR A 515 -13.96 -17.94 26.94
N ALA A 516 -14.90 -18.49 27.68
CA ALA A 516 -15.08 -19.94 27.82
C ALA A 516 -15.35 -20.63 26.47
N ASN A 517 -15.96 -19.92 25.51
CA ASN A 517 -16.17 -20.43 24.16
C ASN A 517 -14.88 -20.29 23.32
N PRO A 518 -14.34 -21.37 22.69
CA PRO A 518 -13.12 -21.33 21.90
C PRO A 518 -13.18 -20.30 20.75
N ALA A 519 -14.32 -20.14 20.08
CA ALA A 519 -14.50 -19.15 19.02
C ALA A 519 -14.43 -17.73 19.55
N VAL A 520 -14.98 -17.46 20.72
CA VAL A 520 -14.91 -16.15 21.39
C VAL A 520 -13.50 -15.90 21.90
N ARG A 521 -12.81 -16.91 22.41
CA ARG A 521 -11.39 -16.81 22.81
C ARG A 521 -10.51 -16.44 21.62
N ALA A 522 -10.74 -17.00 20.43
CA ALA A 522 -10.06 -16.58 19.22
C ALA A 522 -10.36 -15.10 18.90
N PHE A 523 -11.61 -14.65 19.04
CA PHE A 523 -12.01 -13.25 18.88
C PHE A 523 -11.24 -12.33 19.85
N THR A 524 -11.08 -12.70 21.13
CA THR A 524 -10.37 -11.89 22.12
C THR A 524 -8.90 -11.68 21.74
N LEU A 525 -8.26 -12.72 21.20
CA LEU A 525 -6.88 -12.62 20.70
C LEU A 525 -6.77 -11.72 19.46
N ILE A 526 -7.76 -11.79 18.57
CA ILE A 526 -7.79 -11.01 17.31
C ILE A 526 -7.93 -9.52 17.56
N PHE A 527 -8.86 -9.14 18.45
CA PHE A 527 -9.20 -7.74 18.71
C PHE A 527 -8.46 -7.17 19.93
N ALA A 528 -7.51 -7.92 20.49
CA ALA A 528 -6.78 -7.55 21.70
C ALA A 528 -7.73 -6.97 22.76
N THR A 529 -8.82 -7.70 23.05
CA THR A 529 -9.91 -7.21 23.90
C THR A 529 -9.44 -6.97 25.33
N VAL A 530 -10.02 -5.96 25.95
CA VAL A 530 -9.92 -5.75 27.41
C VAL A 530 -11.00 -6.60 28.06
N ASN A 531 -10.62 -7.57 28.88
CA ASN A 531 -11.55 -8.50 29.49
C ASN A 531 -12.00 -7.98 30.88
N ILE A 532 -13.30 -7.86 31.09
CA ILE A 532 -13.87 -7.47 32.38
C ILE A 532 -14.10 -8.73 33.20
N ARG A 533 -13.43 -8.81 34.36
CA ARG A 533 -13.75 -9.78 35.40
C ARG A 533 -14.79 -9.19 36.32
N ARG A 534 -15.89 -9.89 36.56
CA ARG A 534 -16.95 -9.41 37.44
C ARG A 534 -16.47 -9.20 38.88
N GLU A 535 -15.47 -9.95 39.29
CA GLU A 535 -14.85 -9.86 40.63
C GLU A 535 -13.86 -8.68 40.73
N GLN A 536 -13.32 -8.18 39.61
CA GLN A 536 -12.31 -7.13 39.57
C GLN A 536 -12.58 -6.10 38.44
N PRO A 537 -13.71 -5.39 38.46
CA PRO A 537 -14.07 -4.45 37.38
C PRO A 537 -13.10 -3.26 37.27
N LEU A 538 -12.41 -2.92 38.38
CA LEU A 538 -11.44 -1.81 38.40
C LEU A 538 -10.22 -2.06 37.54
N ASP A 539 -9.79 -3.31 37.39
CA ASP A 539 -8.61 -3.63 36.56
C ASP A 539 -8.91 -3.45 35.08
N ALA A 540 -10.09 -3.84 34.61
CA ALA A 540 -10.54 -3.56 33.25
C ALA A 540 -10.66 -2.05 32.96
N ILE A 541 -11.14 -1.28 33.95
CA ILE A 541 -11.16 0.20 33.84
C ILE A 541 -9.75 0.75 33.72
N ARG A 542 -8.79 0.28 34.52
CA ARG A 542 -7.38 0.70 34.46
C ARG A 542 -6.74 0.33 33.12
N GLU A 543 -6.96 -0.89 32.64
CA GLU A 543 -6.47 -1.35 31.34
C GLU A 543 -7.05 -0.54 30.19
N THR A 544 -8.36 -0.25 30.23
CA THR A 544 -9.02 0.59 29.23
C THR A 544 -8.43 2.01 29.21
N ILE A 545 -8.22 2.61 30.37
CA ILE A 545 -7.59 3.93 30.51
C ILE A 545 -6.16 3.90 29.96
N SER A 546 -5.39 2.86 30.27
CA SER A 546 -4.02 2.69 29.77
C SER A 546 -4.01 2.56 28.24
N ALA A 547 -4.91 1.75 27.66
CA ALA A 547 -5.03 1.60 26.21
C ALA A 547 -5.38 2.94 25.52
N LEU A 548 -6.31 3.69 26.08
CA LEU A 548 -6.67 5.02 25.57
C LEU A 548 -5.49 6.01 25.66
N LYS A 549 -4.73 6.03 26.74
CA LYS A 549 -3.54 6.88 26.89
C LYS A 549 -2.40 6.46 25.95
N ASN A 550 -2.31 5.18 25.60
CA ASN A 550 -1.37 4.66 24.61
C ASN A 550 -1.78 4.98 23.17
N GLY A 551 -2.95 5.62 22.99
CA GLY A 551 -3.41 6.04 21.66
C GLY A 551 -4.32 5.04 20.97
N ASP A 552 -4.80 4.00 21.64
CA ASP A 552 -5.68 2.99 21.05
C ASP A 552 -7.12 3.52 20.87
N VAL A 553 -7.82 2.96 19.88
CA VAL A 553 -9.29 3.10 19.76
C VAL A 553 -9.92 1.99 20.57
N VAL A 554 -10.61 2.36 21.66
CA VAL A 554 -11.30 1.40 22.50
C VAL A 554 -12.81 1.52 22.31
N CYS A 555 -13.49 0.40 22.15
CA CYS A 555 -14.94 0.32 21.98
C CYS A 555 -15.57 -0.34 23.20
N LEU A 556 -16.42 0.41 23.87
CA LEU A 556 -17.19 -0.04 25.03
C LEU A 556 -18.68 0.10 24.72
N PHE A 557 -19.44 -0.98 24.83
CA PHE A 557 -20.89 -0.95 24.70
C PHE A 557 -21.50 -0.42 26.01
N PRO A 558 -22.01 0.84 26.03
CA PRO A 558 -22.44 1.47 27.29
C PRO A 558 -23.73 0.88 27.86
N GLU A 559 -24.47 0.11 27.06
CA GLU A 559 -25.69 -0.60 27.49
C GLU A 559 -25.37 -1.82 28.39
N GLY A 560 -24.13 -2.37 28.29
CA GLY A 560 -23.71 -3.55 29.04
C GLY A 560 -24.45 -4.85 28.69
N GLN A 561 -25.39 -4.79 27.75
CA GLN A 561 -26.20 -5.94 27.29
C GLN A 561 -26.74 -5.71 25.87
N LEU A 562 -27.11 -6.80 25.21
CA LEU A 562 -27.80 -6.72 23.91
C LEU A 562 -29.23 -6.28 24.09
N THR A 563 -29.70 -5.36 23.23
CA THR A 563 -31.12 -4.96 23.24
C THR A 563 -32.04 -6.13 22.88
N ARG A 564 -33.12 -6.27 23.60
CA ARG A 564 -34.20 -7.25 23.30
C ARG A 564 -35.40 -6.62 22.59
N THR A 565 -35.41 -5.29 22.52
CA THR A 565 -36.52 -4.52 21.93
C THR A 565 -36.13 -3.86 20.61
N GLY A 566 -34.83 -3.79 20.30
CA GLY A 566 -34.30 -3.06 19.15
C GLY A 566 -34.12 -1.55 19.39
N THR A 567 -34.40 -1.09 20.61
CA THR A 567 -34.24 0.31 21.06
C THR A 567 -32.98 0.40 21.94
N LEU A 568 -32.50 1.63 22.17
CA LEU A 568 -31.40 1.91 23.08
C LEU A 568 -31.77 1.55 24.51
N CYS A 569 -31.00 0.67 25.14
CA CYS A 569 -31.17 0.33 26.56
C CYS A 569 -30.62 1.44 27.47
N PRO A 570 -30.93 1.41 28.79
CA PRO A 570 -30.29 2.29 29.77
C PRO A 570 -28.77 2.16 29.74
N LEU A 571 -28.06 3.30 29.76
CA LEU A 571 -26.62 3.33 29.74
C LEU A 571 -26.04 3.16 31.14
N GLN A 572 -24.94 2.42 31.25
CA GLN A 572 -24.17 2.22 32.48
C GLN A 572 -23.10 3.32 32.62
N ARG A 573 -22.96 3.93 33.78
CA ARG A 573 -22.08 5.09 34.03
C ARG A 573 -20.57 4.81 33.99
N GLY A 574 -20.13 3.55 33.82
CA GLY A 574 -18.71 3.18 33.83
C GLY A 574 -17.86 3.95 32.82
N PHE A 575 -18.42 4.30 31.66
CA PHE A 575 -17.73 5.06 30.62
C PHE A 575 -17.36 6.50 31.06
N GLU A 576 -18.16 7.14 31.96
CA GLU A 576 -17.87 8.49 32.45
C GLU A 576 -16.53 8.53 33.21
N LEU A 577 -16.30 7.53 34.08
CA LEU A 577 -15.05 7.40 34.83
C LEU A 577 -13.84 7.16 33.91
N ILE A 578 -14.02 6.26 32.91
CA ILE A 578 -12.98 5.95 31.92
C ILE A 578 -12.61 7.22 31.13
N ALA A 579 -13.61 7.91 30.60
CA ALA A 579 -13.41 9.09 29.77
C ALA A 579 -12.72 10.23 30.54
N LYS A 580 -13.18 10.53 31.77
CA LYS A 580 -12.59 11.56 32.62
C LYS A 580 -11.13 11.26 32.99
N LYS A 581 -10.83 10.00 33.35
CA LYS A 581 -9.45 9.61 33.75
C LYS A 581 -8.52 9.43 32.55
N ALA A 582 -9.03 9.05 31.39
CA ALA A 582 -8.23 8.90 30.18
C ALA A 582 -7.89 10.24 29.55
N GLY A 583 -8.76 11.28 29.71
CA GLY A 583 -8.59 12.59 29.06
C GLY A 583 -8.72 12.53 27.54
N GLN A 584 -9.37 11.49 26.98
CA GLN A 584 -9.48 11.26 25.55
C GLN A 584 -10.92 11.51 25.06
N PRO A 585 -11.11 11.93 23.78
CA PRO A 585 -12.42 12.20 23.22
C PRO A 585 -13.28 10.94 23.16
N VAL A 586 -14.59 11.12 23.37
CA VAL A 586 -15.61 10.08 23.26
C VAL A 586 -16.39 10.29 21.96
N ILE A 587 -16.54 9.25 21.16
CA ILE A 587 -17.33 9.27 19.93
C ILE A 587 -18.51 8.32 20.08
N PRO A 588 -19.74 8.83 20.14
CA PRO A 588 -20.93 8.00 20.08
C PRO A 588 -21.02 7.34 18.69
N VAL A 589 -21.43 6.08 18.65
CA VAL A 589 -21.54 5.33 17.38
C VAL A 589 -22.94 4.73 17.30
N TRP A 590 -23.52 4.71 16.10
CA TRP A 590 -24.80 4.06 15.88
C TRP A 590 -24.71 3.03 14.76
N CYS A 591 -25.04 1.77 15.09
CA CYS A 591 -25.16 0.67 14.16
C CYS A 591 -26.64 0.47 13.78
N ASP A 592 -27.01 0.85 12.55
CA ASP A 592 -28.36 0.69 12.01
C ASP A 592 -28.44 -0.46 10.99
N GLY A 593 -29.59 -1.16 10.97
CA GLY A 593 -29.86 -2.22 10.02
C GLY A 593 -29.55 -3.64 10.53
N SER A 594 -28.92 -3.80 11.68
CA SER A 594 -28.60 -5.10 12.28
C SER A 594 -29.77 -5.77 12.99
N TRP A 595 -30.81 -4.98 13.42
CA TRP A 595 -32.00 -5.54 14.00
C TRP A 595 -32.83 -6.38 13.02
N GLY A 596 -33.27 -7.54 13.43
CA GLY A 596 -33.94 -8.53 12.57
C GLY A 596 -32.98 -9.47 11.83
N SER A 597 -31.66 -9.33 12.02
CA SER A 597 -30.69 -10.33 11.55
C SER A 597 -30.77 -11.62 12.40
N ILE A 598 -30.16 -12.70 11.92
CA ILE A 598 -30.06 -13.97 12.68
C ILE A 598 -29.36 -13.79 14.03
N TYR A 599 -28.51 -12.76 14.15
CA TYR A 599 -27.72 -12.46 15.35
C TYR A 599 -28.42 -11.51 16.33
N SER A 600 -29.66 -11.07 16.06
CA SER A 600 -30.45 -10.22 16.95
C SER A 600 -31.51 -11.01 17.70
N PHE A 601 -32.02 -10.46 18.82
CA PHE A 601 -33.08 -11.06 19.62
C PHE A 601 -34.50 -10.73 19.14
N GLU A 602 -34.67 -10.21 17.91
CA GLU A 602 -36.00 -9.91 17.36
C GLU A 602 -36.93 -11.11 17.49
N ARG A 603 -38.15 -10.90 18.02
CA ARG A 603 -39.16 -11.91 18.33
C ARG A 603 -38.65 -13.01 19.28
N ASN A 604 -37.66 -12.69 20.11
CA ASN A 604 -37.05 -13.59 21.07
C ASN A 604 -36.40 -14.88 20.40
N ARG A 605 -36.08 -14.78 19.11
CA ARG A 605 -35.49 -15.88 18.32
C ARG A 605 -34.06 -15.54 17.92
N PHE A 606 -33.08 -16.06 18.67
CA PHE A 606 -31.67 -15.96 18.34
C PHE A 606 -31.21 -17.17 17.52
N PHE A 607 -30.49 -16.98 16.41
CA PHE A 607 -30.07 -18.00 15.44
C PHE A 607 -31.19 -18.87 14.81
N ARG A 608 -32.43 -18.75 15.22
CA ARG A 608 -33.57 -19.53 14.72
C ARG A 608 -34.41 -18.78 13.70
N LYS A 609 -33.79 -17.86 12.97
CA LYS A 609 -34.42 -17.04 11.91
C LYS A 609 -33.82 -17.36 10.56
N GLN A 610 -34.58 -17.14 9.49
CA GLN A 610 -34.00 -17.21 8.15
C GLN A 610 -32.96 -16.11 7.94
N PRO A 611 -31.79 -16.42 7.37
CA PRO A 611 -30.80 -15.41 7.04
C PRO A 611 -31.39 -14.34 6.13
N ARG A 612 -31.08 -13.08 6.39
CA ARG A 612 -31.39 -12.01 5.45
C ARG A 612 -30.57 -12.21 4.18
N ARG A 613 -31.06 -11.68 3.04
CA ARG A 613 -30.35 -11.77 1.75
C ARG A 613 -28.91 -11.27 1.87
N PHE A 614 -28.00 -11.91 1.19
CA PHE A 614 -26.63 -11.42 1.02
C PHE A 614 -26.65 -9.96 0.54
N GLY A 615 -25.67 -9.15 1.00
CA GLY A 615 -25.63 -7.73 0.67
C GLY A 615 -26.60 -6.83 1.48
N HIS A 616 -27.16 -7.35 2.60
CA HIS A 616 -27.98 -6.52 3.49
C HIS A 616 -27.19 -5.29 3.96
N GLY A 617 -27.82 -4.11 3.85
CA GLY A 617 -27.17 -2.84 4.19
C GLY A 617 -27.11 -2.60 5.69
N ILE A 618 -25.91 -2.46 6.21
CA ILE A 618 -25.61 -1.99 7.57
C ILE A 618 -25.05 -0.58 7.48
N THR A 619 -25.57 0.34 8.29
CA THR A 619 -25.07 1.72 8.35
C THR A 619 -24.44 1.97 9.71
N VAL A 620 -23.18 2.38 9.74
CA VAL A 620 -22.46 2.76 10.96
C VAL A 620 -22.19 4.26 10.92
N ALA A 621 -22.82 5.01 11.81
CA ALA A 621 -22.65 6.46 11.94
C ALA A 621 -21.78 6.79 13.14
N PHE A 622 -20.80 7.66 12.94
CA PHE A 622 -19.94 8.21 13.98
C PHE A 622 -20.46 9.60 14.35
N GLY A 623 -20.92 9.77 15.60
CA GLY A 623 -21.44 11.02 16.13
C GLY A 623 -20.36 12.09 16.35
N GLU A 624 -20.75 13.28 16.78
CA GLU A 624 -19.81 14.35 17.12
C GLU A 624 -18.92 13.92 18.31
N PRO A 625 -17.61 14.17 18.26
CA PRO A 625 -16.72 13.91 19.38
C PRO A 625 -17.11 14.78 20.59
N LEU A 626 -17.27 14.15 21.73
CA LEU A 626 -17.52 14.81 23.02
C LEU A 626 -16.17 15.00 23.73
N ALA A 627 -15.94 16.24 24.19
CA ALA A 627 -14.73 16.56 24.96
C ALA A 627 -14.78 15.91 26.36
N PRO A 628 -13.65 15.53 26.96
CA PRO A 628 -13.61 14.82 28.25
C PRO A 628 -14.33 15.52 29.40
N GLY A 629 -14.41 16.86 29.38
CA GLY A 629 -15.12 17.65 30.39
C GLY A 629 -16.65 17.73 30.22
N ALA A 630 -17.17 17.40 29.02
CA ALA A 630 -18.59 17.49 28.68
C ALA A 630 -19.28 16.12 28.65
N ILE A 631 -18.69 15.09 29.26
CA ILE A 631 -19.19 13.72 29.19
C ILE A 631 -20.02 13.42 30.42
N ASP A 632 -21.32 13.30 30.20
CA ASP A 632 -22.28 12.75 31.12
C ASP A 632 -23.24 11.78 30.38
N LEU A 633 -24.06 11.08 31.13
CA LEU A 633 -24.96 10.07 30.58
C LEU A 633 -25.96 10.66 29.58
N GLU A 634 -26.50 11.88 29.87
CA GLU A 634 -27.49 12.52 29.01
C GLU A 634 -26.89 13.04 27.73
N ALA A 635 -25.71 13.68 27.79
CA ALA A 635 -24.96 14.15 26.61
C ALA A 635 -24.62 13.00 25.66
N VAL A 636 -24.12 11.88 26.20
CA VAL A 636 -23.79 10.68 25.40
C VAL A 636 -25.07 10.11 24.79
N ARG A 637 -26.17 9.98 25.55
CA ARG A 637 -27.44 9.49 25.04
C ARG A 637 -27.98 10.37 23.91
N ALA A 638 -27.99 11.68 24.09
CA ALA A 638 -28.42 12.63 23.07
C ALA A 638 -27.58 12.54 21.79
N ALA A 639 -26.25 12.44 21.94
CA ALA A 639 -25.33 12.31 20.82
C ALA A 639 -25.50 10.95 20.09
N MET A 640 -25.78 9.86 20.80
CA MET A 640 -26.12 8.56 20.19
C MET A 640 -27.42 8.63 19.38
N LEU A 641 -28.44 9.31 19.89
CA LEU A 641 -29.72 9.50 19.20
C LEU A 641 -29.54 10.38 17.94
N THR A 642 -28.71 11.41 18.01
CA THR A 642 -28.33 12.22 16.82
C THR A 642 -27.62 11.36 15.78
N ALA A 643 -26.68 10.53 16.17
CA ALA A 643 -26.00 9.60 15.26
C ALA A 643 -26.96 8.58 14.64
N SER A 644 -28.02 8.17 15.39
CA SER A 644 -29.08 7.30 14.89
C SER A 644 -29.90 7.97 13.79
N ALA A 645 -30.24 9.25 13.95
CA ALA A 645 -30.93 10.02 12.92
C ALA A 645 -30.11 10.17 11.65
N GLU A 646 -28.80 10.45 11.76
CA GLU A 646 -27.88 10.50 10.62
C GLU A 646 -27.79 9.14 9.89
N ALA A 647 -27.73 8.02 10.61
CA ALA A 647 -27.70 6.67 10.04
C ALA A 647 -29.00 6.35 9.29
N LEU A 648 -30.16 6.69 9.87
CA LEU A 648 -31.47 6.51 9.26
C LEU A 648 -31.64 7.33 7.98
N ALA A 649 -31.29 8.61 8.01
CA ALA A 649 -31.31 9.48 6.83
C ALA A 649 -30.52 8.89 5.67
N ARG A 650 -29.32 8.40 5.94
CA ARG A 650 -28.46 7.74 4.93
C ARG A 650 -29.08 6.46 4.38
N ARG A 651 -29.71 5.65 5.20
CA ARG A 651 -30.40 4.43 4.78
C ARG A 651 -31.57 4.72 3.84
N PHE A 652 -32.36 5.75 4.13
CA PHE A 652 -33.49 6.15 3.30
C PHE A 652 -33.05 6.74 1.96
N ALA A 653 -32.06 7.62 1.96
CA ALA A 653 -31.48 8.16 0.72
C ALA A 653 -30.97 7.06 -0.22
N ALA A 654 -30.33 6.02 0.32
CA ALA A 654 -29.86 4.91 -0.48
C ALA A 654 -30.98 4.02 -1.07
N ARG A 655 -32.10 3.88 -0.35
CA ARG A 655 -33.28 3.13 -0.86
C ARG A 655 -34.02 3.90 -1.96
N SER A 656 -34.17 5.21 -1.83
CA SER A 656 -34.80 6.06 -2.86
C SER A 656 -34.00 6.07 -4.16
N TRP A 657 -32.67 6.02 -4.09
CA TRP A 657 -31.80 5.96 -5.26
C TRP A 657 -31.86 4.61 -5.99
N SER A 658 -31.92 3.48 -5.26
CA SER A 658 -32.08 2.15 -5.87
C SER A 658 -33.45 1.96 -6.49
N ALA A 659 -34.49 2.54 -5.90
CA ALA A 659 -35.83 2.53 -6.47
C ALA A 659 -35.96 3.37 -7.76
N ARG A 660 -35.21 4.47 -7.87
CA ARG A 660 -35.12 5.27 -9.11
C ARG A 660 -34.35 4.55 -10.24
N LYS A 661 -33.30 3.80 -9.92
CA LYS A 661 -32.56 3.00 -10.91
C LYS A 661 -33.34 1.78 -11.42
N ALA A 662 -34.26 1.26 -10.63
CA ALA A 662 -35.09 0.09 -11.00
C ALA A 662 -36.32 0.44 -11.86
N ARG A 663 -36.57 1.73 -12.14
CA ARG A 663 -37.64 2.13 -13.08
C ARG A 663 -37.10 2.09 -14.50
N PRO A 664 -37.66 1.25 -15.40
CA PRO A 664 -37.40 1.38 -16.84
C PRO A 664 -37.91 2.75 -17.30
N SER A 665 -37.17 3.37 -18.20
CA SER A 665 -37.57 4.59 -18.90
C SER A 665 -38.77 4.32 -19.83
N HIS A 666 -39.98 4.31 -19.30
CA HIS A 666 -41.20 4.45 -20.10
C HIS A 666 -41.75 5.85 -19.89
N HIS A 667 -41.65 6.66 -20.92
CA HIS A 667 -42.40 7.88 -21.09
C HIS A 667 -43.90 7.52 -21.11
N GLY A 668 -44.63 8.03 -20.11
CA GLY A 668 -46.07 7.93 -20.03
C GLY A 668 -46.55 8.74 -18.83
N ALA A 669 -47.03 9.95 -19.09
CA ALA A 669 -47.68 10.79 -18.09
C ALA A 669 -48.96 10.09 -17.64
N GLY A 670 -49.08 9.86 -16.34
CA GLY A 670 -50.33 9.32 -15.77
C GLY A 670 -50.26 8.99 -14.30
N SER A 671 -50.90 9.82 -13.48
CA SER A 671 -51.42 9.61 -12.10
C SER A 671 -50.51 9.21 -10.99
N PHE A 672 -50.24 10.20 -10.14
CA PHE A 672 -49.40 10.18 -8.92
C PHE A 672 -50.09 9.61 -7.66
N ASN A 673 -51.28 9.00 -7.76
CA ASN A 673 -52.14 8.72 -6.55
C ASN A 673 -52.20 7.27 -6.06
N ALA A 674 -51.63 6.27 -6.76
CA ALA A 674 -51.79 4.87 -6.34
C ALA A 674 -50.59 4.28 -5.57
N ALA A 675 -49.40 4.90 -5.62
CA ALA A 675 -48.21 4.38 -4.96
C ALA A 675 -48.15 4.71 -3.45
N ASP A 676 -48.93 5.67 -2.97
CA ASP A 676 -48.84 6.22 -1.62
C ASP A 676 -49.45 5.30 -0.54
N SER A 677 -50.48 4.53 -0.88
CA SER A 677 -51.15 3.66 0.08
C SER A 677 -50.44 2.35 0.41
N ALA A 678 -49.71 1.77 -0.55
CA ALA A 678 -48.94 0.54 -0.34
C ALA A 678 -47.63 0.86 0.44
N THR A 679 -47.03 2.01 0.16
CA THR A 679 -45.85 2.51 0.87
C THR A 679 -46.19 2.85 2.33
N ARG A 680 -47.31 3.49 2.60
CA ARG A 680 -47.78 3.77 3.97
C ARG A 680 -48.08 2.51 4.75
N ARG A 681 -48.69 1.47 4.17
CA ARG A 681 -48.96 0.20 4.87
C ARG A 681 -47.67 -0.57 5.21
N ARG A 682 -46.65 -0.50 4.41
CA ARG A 682 -45.30 -1.06 4.75
C ARG A 682 -44.58 -0.26 5.84
N TRP A 683 -44.86 1.03 5.96
CA TRP A 683 -44.36 1.88 7.04
C TRP A 683 -44.93 1.48 8.41
N TRP A 684 -46.22 1.17 8.48
CA TRP A 684 -46.90 0.74 9.71
C TRP A 684 -46.46 -0.66 10.19
N ALA A 685 -46.08 -1.55 9.29
CA ALA A 685 -45.60 -2.88 9.67
C ALA A 685 -44.17 -2.87 10.24
N ASN A 686 -43.37 -1.80 10.04
CA ASN A 686 -42.04 -1.59 10.63
C ASN A 686 -42.06 -0.59 11.82
N GLY A 687 -43.19 -0.37 12.43
CA GLY A 687 -43.54 0.71 13.38
C GLY A 687 -42.70 0.82 14.67
N HIS A 688 -41.77 -0.11 14.95
CA HIS A 688 -40.92 -0.01 16.14
C HIS A 688 -39.73 0.96 16.03
N GLN A 689 -39.42 1.48 14.83
CA GLN A 689 -38.35 2.47 14.67
C GLN A 689 -38.82 3.94 14.60
N ILE A 690 -40.11 4.18 14.40
CA ILE A 690 -40.69 5.53 14.34
C ILE A 690 -40.81 6.18 15.72
N GLY A 691 -40.88 5.38 16.78
CA GLY A 691 -40.89 5.88 18.16
C GLY A 691 -39.67 6.71 18.57
N MET A 692 -38.53 6.54 17.86
CA MET A 692 -37.33 7.29 18.19
C MET A 692 -37.29 8.71 17.60
N ILE A 693 -37.93 8.96 16.46
CA ILE A 693 -37.99 10.30 15.85
C ILE A 693 -38.89 11.24 16.69
N ASN A 694 -39.90 10.69 17.38
CA ASN A 694 -40.78 11.46 18.27
C ASN A 694 -40.11 11.87 19.60
N ALA A 695 -38.90 11.32 19.90
CA ALA A 695 -38.14 11.69 21.10
C ALA A 695 -37.16 12.86 20.87
N LEU A 696 -36.99 13.31 19.62
CA LEU A 696 -36.16 14.48 19.31
C LEU A 696 -37.02 15.76 19.43
N PRO A 697 -36.47 16.86 19.97
CA PRO A 697 -37.14 18.16 19.90
C PRO A 697 -37.44 18.50 18.43
N ARG A 698 -38.68 18.89 18.13
CA ARG A 698 -39.15 19.21 16.76
C ARG A 698 -38.23 20.15 15.96
N ALA A 699 -37.53 21.04 16.64
CA ALA A 699 -36.59 21.97 16.05
C ALA A 699 -35.32 21.28 15.45
N GLN A 700 -34.80 20.20 16.07
CA GLN A 700 -33.63 19.49 15.57
C GLN A 700 -33.94 18.53 14.41
N ALA A 701 -35.15 17.94 14.42
CA ALA A 701 -35.60 17.10 13.30
C ALA A 701 -35.80 17.94 12.01
N PHE A 702 -36.23 19.19 12.15
CA PHE A 702 -36.44 20.11 11.01
C PHE A 702 -35.14 20.65 10.42
N HIS A 703 -34.10 20.88 11.24
CA HIS A 703 -32.79 21.32 10.77
C HIS A 703 -32.04 20.25 9.96
N ILE A 704 -32.10 18.98 10.38
CA ILE A 704 -31.49 17.85 9.69
C ILE A 704 -32.10 17.64 8.29
N LEU A 705 -33.37 17.97 8.11
CA LEU A 705 -34.10 17.84 6.82
C LEU A 705 -33.91 19.06 5.90
N ARG A 706 -33.53 20.22 6.44
CA ARG A 706 -33.44 21.49 5.72
C ARG A 706 -32.06 21.70 5.05
N ASP A 707 -31.00 21.12 5.63
CA ASP A 707 -29.62 21.37 5.15
C ASP A 707 -29.15 20.40 4.05
N ASP A 708 -30.03 19.50 3.57
CA ASP A 708 -29.74 18.63 2.44
C ASP A 708 -30.83 18.75 1.35
N PRO A 709 -30.63 19.61 0.32
CA PRO A 709 -31.62 19.82 -0.75
C PRO A 709 -31.89 18.59 -1.62
N LEU A 710 -31.21 17.45 -1.37
CA LEU A 710 -31.42 16.18 -2.05
C LEU A 710 -32.26 15.18 -1.24
N ALA A 711 -32.80 15.60 -0.09
CA ALA A 711 -33.64 14.76 0.79
C ALA A 711 -35.15 14.84 0.48
N LEU A 712 -35.56 15.63 -0.50
CA LEU A 712 -36.92 15.70 -1.08
C LEU A 712 -36.92 14.98 -2.48
#